data_386058a254f3662b29409d7015929553
#
_entry.id   386058a254f3662b29409d7015929553
#
_cell.length_a   1.000
_cell.length_b   1.000
_cell.length_c   1.000
_cell.angle_alpha   90.00
_cell.angle_beta   90.00
_cell.angle_gamma   90.00
#
_symmetry.space_group_name_H-M   'P 1'
#
loop_
_entity.id
_entity.type
_entity.pdbx_description
1 polymer ?
#
loop_
_entity_poly.entity_id
_entity_poly.type
_entity_poly.pdbx_seq_one_letter_code
_entity_poly.pdbx_strand_id
1 'polypeptide(L)'
;MQWTGLNELREKYLAFFESKEHLRMPSFSLVPQGDKSILLINAGMTPMKKYFTGEVTPPRKRVTTCQKCIRTPDIENVGKTARHGTYFEMLGNFSFGDYFKHEATAWAWEFFTKVLEIPEELLYVSVYLEDDEAYDIWTKEVGVDPSHMVRFGKEDNFWEHGAGPCGPCSEIYFDRGPSKGCGSPDCKVGCECDRFIEVWNLVFTQFENDGKNNYTRLANPNIDTGMGLERLACIMQDVDNLFEVDTVQNIMKHIISIAGINYHDDAKKDVSLRVITDHIRSTTFMVGDGVLPSNSGRGYVLRRLLRRAARHGRLIGIDRPFLSEVCDTVIEENKNAYPNLVEKQDYIKKVISMEEESFYKTIDSGLGLLNEMMEKAEGGVLSGEDAFKLQDTYGFPIDLTKEIVSENNMTVDEEKFRQLVEEARLLAKSVKRNAADSDWRSNGVSFKDIAATEFTGYTENNTDAVVLALVADGERKDFINDGDNAVVVLDKTSFYAESGGQVGDCGVIRIGESVFEVTKTTKDPDGAYLHQGTLVGDGIKVGDKAVTVYNEEVREATKRNHTAAHLLQAALREILGSHVEQAGQLVNDSAMRFDFTHFSALTSEELAAVENKVNEVILSACAVSSTEMPIEEAKKMGAMALFGEKYGDVVRVVKAGEFSTELCGGTHVDNAGKLGLFKIVSESSVASGVRRIEAVTGNGVVEYIASLNSLIANTAKAMKLGNVNELERKAVAMAAELKEKEREIAALSAQLTDLKSADIFSAPEQIGAVKLIIARAEDMSADDIRSLGDKAKEQGDDVVAVIACVNNEKGSANIAVACGKAAVAAGANAGAIVRAVAQLAGGNGGGKPDFAMAGAKDLSKLDDAVAAASGIVAGMLK
;
A
#
# COMPACT_ATOMS: atom_id res chain seq x y z
N MET A 1 -12.25 -32.42 -31.97
CA MET A 1 -12.36 -31.11 -31.29
C MET A 1 -12.12 -30.01 -32.30
N GLN A 2 -12.94 -28.99 -32.32
CA GLN A 2 -12.75 -27.79 -33.13
C GLN A 2 -11.99 -26.74 -32.34
N TRP A 3 -10.96 -26.12 -32.92
CA TRP A 3 -10.28 -24.98 -32.28
C TRP A 3 -11.29 -23.90 -31.89
N THR A 4 -11.26 -23.42 -30.64
CA THR A 4 -12.22 -22.44 -30.14
C THR A 4 -11.47 -21.41 -29.28
N GLY A 5 -11.68 -20.12 -29.57
CA GLY A 5 -11.05 -19.03 -28.83
C GLY A 5 -11.59 -18.90 -27.40
N LEU A 6 -10.77 -18.37 -26.48
CA LEU A 6 -11.10 -18.23 -25.05
C LEU A 6 -12.41 -17.46 -24.84
N ASN A 7 -12.61 -16.34 -25.52
CA ASN A 7 -13.83 -15.53 -25.40
C ASN A 7 -15.08 -16.27 -25.92
N GLU A 8 -14.92 -17.09 -26.95
CA GLU A 8 -16.01 -17.93 -27.49
C GLU A 8 -16.35 -19.07 -26.53
N LEU A 9 -15.34 -19.69 -25.89
CA LEU A 9 -15.57 -20.74 -24.87
C LEU A 9 -16.35 -20.20 -23.68
N ARG A 10 -16.01 -18.99 -23.21
CA ARG A 10 -16.77 -18.32 -22.15
C ARG A 10 -18.25 -18.17 -22.54
N GLU A 11 -18.51 -17.68 -23.74
CA GLU A 11 -19.86 -17.47 -24.22
C GLU A 11 -20.61 -18.79 -24.42
N LYS A 12 -19.99 -19.81 -25.03
CA LYS A 12 -20.61 -21.14 -25.18
C LYS A 12 -21.05 -21.75 -23.85
N TYR A 13 -20.19 -21.63 -22.81
CA TYR A 13 -20.54 -22.12 -21.47
C TYR A 13 -21.73 -21.37 -20.85
N LEU A 14 -21.67 -20.05 -20.85
CA LEU A 14 -22.73 -19.24 -20.24
C LEU A 14 -24.06 -19.43 -20.98
N ALA A 15 -24.06 -19.42 -22.30
CA ALA A 15 -25.25 -19.65 -23.11
C ALA A 15 -25.80 -21.08 -22.94
N PHE A 16 -24.95 -22.10 -22.79
CA PHE A 16 -25.38 -23.46 -22.51
C PHE A 16 -26.16 -23.54 -21.20
N PHE A 17 -25.65 -22.94 -20.11
CA PHE A 17 -26.35 -22.95 -18.84
C PHE A 17 -27.57 -22.02 -18.81
N GLU A 18 -27.60 -20.94 -19.58
CA GLU A 18 -28.84 -20.18 -19.82
C GLU A 18 -29.92 -21.06 -20.46
N SER A 19 -29.55 -21.95 -21.40
CA SER A 19 -30.49 -22.90 -22.00
C SER A 19 -31.01 -23.95 -21.01
N LYS A 20 -30.29 -24.14 -19.88
CA LYS A 20 -30.71 -24.99 -18.75
C LYS A 20 -31.37 -24.14 -17.63
N GLU A 21 -31.93 -22.97 -17.98
CA GLU A 21 -32.68 -22.05 -17.12
C GLU A 21 -31.84 -21.41 -15.98
N HIS A 22 -30.51 -21.33 -16.11
CA HIS A 22 -29.68 -20.58 -15.17
C HIS A 22 -29.77 -19.09 -15.45
N LEU A 23 -29.78 -18.30 -14.38
CA LEU A 23 -29.58 -16.85 -14.48
C LEU A 23 -28.09 -16.57 -14.68
N ARG A 24 -27.76 -15.97 -15.82
CA ARG A 24 -26.41 -15.46 -16.04
C ARG A 24 -26.16 -14.24 -15.18
N MET A 25 -25.19 -14.34 -14.27
CA MET A 25 -24.75 -13.22 -13.43
C MET A 25 -23.40 -12.67 -13.92
N PRO A 26 -23.20 -11.35 -13.83
CA PRO A 26 -21.88 -10.78 -14.08
C PRO A 26 -20.85 -11.28 -13.06
N SER A 27 -19.59 -11.25 -13.42
CA SER A 27 -18.50 -11.50 -12.47
C SER A 27 -18.55 -10.53 -11.30
N PHE A 28 -18.45 -11.03 -10.10
CA PHE A 28 -18.29 -10.20 -8.92
C PHE A 28 -16.90 -9.53 -8.90
N SER A 29 -16.76 -8.46 -8.09
CA SER A 29 -15.47 -7.83 -7.85
C SER A 29 -14.50 -8.83 -7.21
N LEU A 30 -13.21 -8.69 -7.54
CA LEU A 30 -12.12 -9.39 -6.86
C LEU A 30 -12.01 -9.03 -5.37
N VAL A 31 -12.58 -7.87 -4.99
CA VAL A 31 -12.62 -7.43 -3.59
C VAL A 31 -13.83 -8.03 -2.88
N PRO A 32 -13.63 -8.94 -1.89
CA PRO A 32 -14.73 -9.59 -1.21
C PRO A 32 -15.60 -8.59 -0.45
N GLN A 33 -16.93 -8.75 -0.55
CA GLN A 33 -17.91 -7.92 0.13
C GLN A 33 -18.33 -8.60 1.45
N GLY A 34 -17.92 -8.00 2.58
CA GLY A 34 -18.31 -8.45 3.92
C GLY A 34 -17.59 -9.70 4.46
N ASP A 35 -16.75 -10.36 3.68
CA ASP A 35 -15.90 -11.48 4.14
C ASP A 35 -14.47 -10.99 4.42
N LYS A 36 -14.07 -11.05 5.70
CA LYS A 36 -12.72 -10.68 6.14
C LYS A 36 -11.74 -11.85 6.17
N SER A 37 -12.19 -13.07 5.89
CA SER A 37 -11.36 -14.26 5.92
C SER A 37 -10.42 -14.39 4.72
N ILE A 38 -10.76 -13.73 3.61
CA ILE A 38 -9.99 -13.75 2.36
C ILE A 38 -9.63 -12.32 1.90
N LEU A 39 -8.46 -12.21 1.29
CA LEU A 39 -8.00 -10.92 0.74
C LEU A 39 -8.63 -10.62 -0.63
N LEU A 40 -8.72 -11.63 -1.48
CA LEU A 40 -9.21 -11.55 -2.85
C LEU A 40 -10.07 -12.77 -3.17
N ILE A 41 -11.04 -12.62 -4.05
CA ILE A 41 -11.89 -13.73 -4.52
C ILE A 41 -11.00 -14.74 -5.27
N ASN A 42 -11.06 -16.00 -4.86
CA ASN A 42 -10.21 -17.10 -5.32
C ASN A 42 -10.97 -18.29 -5.90
N ALA A 43 -12.32 -18.27 -5.86
CA ALA A 43 -13.19 -19.30 -6.40
C ALA A 43 -14.57 -18.73 -6.78
N GLY A 44 -15.28 -19.41 -7.66
CA GLY A 44 -16.58 -18.98 -8.18
C GLY A 44 -17.67 -18.87 -7.11
N MET A 45 -17.69 -19.78 -6.14
CA MET A 45 -18.69 -19.80 -5.07
C MET A 45 -18.46 -18.75 -3.99
N THR A 46 -17.22 -18.26 -3.85
CA THR A 46 -16.84 -17.40 -2.73
C THR A 46 -17.75 -16.17 -2.55
N PRO A 47 -18.08 -15.39 -3.59
CA PRO A 47 -18.97 -14.25 -3.45
C PRO A 47 -20.43 -14.64 -3.18
N MET A 48 -20.80 -15.90 -3.38
CA MET A 48 -22.16 -16.43 -3.24
C MET A 48 -22.37 -17.27 -1.98
N LYS A 49 -21.41 -17.34 -1.07
CA LYS A 49 -21.47 -18.12 0.19
C LYS A 49 -22.81 -17.96 0.92
N LYS A 50 -23.35 -16.73 1.00
CA LYS A 50 -24.62 -16.43 1.68
C LYS A 50 -25.85 -17.07 1.04
N TYR A 51 -25.79 -17.42 -0.26
CA TYR A 51 -26.86 -18.16 -0.93
C TYR A 51 -26.81 -19.63 -0.55
N PHE A 52 -25.62 -20.22 -0.40
CA PHE A 52 -25.42 -21.59 0.02
C PHE A 52 -25.85 -21.82 1.48
N THR A 53 -25.60 -20.86 2.37
CA THR A 53 -26.01 -20.92 3.78
C THR A 53 -27.47 -20.55 4.01
N GLY A 54 -28.15 -20.00 3.00
CA GLY A 54 -29.53 -19.53 3.13
C GLY A 54 -29.70 -18.21 3.90
N GLU A 55 -28.59 -17.52 4.23
CA GLU A 55 -28.63 -16.17 4.85
C GLU A 55 -29.29 -15.13 3.94
N VAL A 56 -29.14 -15.29 2.65
CA VAL A 56 -29.72 -14.42 1.64
C VAL A 56 -30.39 -15.27 0.57
N THR A 57 -31.59 -14.88 0.15
CA THR A 57 -32.30 -15.55 -0.95
C THR A 57 -31.58 -15.24 -2.27
N PRO A 58 -31.15 -16.24 -3.05
CA PRO A 58 -30.54 -16.02 -4.35
C PRO A 58 -31.55 -15.40 -5.34
N PRO A 59 -31.06 -14.61 -6.33
CA PRO A 59 -31.97 -14.00 -7.33
C PRO A 59 -32.70 -15.03 -8.19
N ARG A 60 -32.12 -16.22 -8.33
CA ARG A 60 -32.70 -17.43 -8.93
C ARG A 60 -32.03 -18.66 -8.32
N LYS A 61 -32.72 -19.78 -8.23
CA LYS A 61 -32.11 -21.00 -7.67
C LYS A 61 -31.03 -21.62 -8.54
N ARG A 62 -31.03 -21.32 -9.85
CA ARG A 62 -30.02 -21.70 -10.83
C ARG A 62 -29.28 -20.46 -11.29
N VAL A 63 -27.96 -20.45 -11.10
CA VAL A 63 -27.09 -19.33 -11.50
C VAL A 63 -25.91 -19.85 -12.27
N THR A 64 -25.46 -19.11 -13.28
CA THR A 64 -24.18 -19.33 -13.96
C THR A 64 -23.38 -18.05 -14.04
N THR A 65 -22.07 -18.15 -13.92
CA THR A 65 -21.16 -17.00 -13.99
C THR A 65 -19.77 -17.42 -14.48
N CYS A 66 -19.06 -16.48 -15.05
CA CYS A 66 -17.62 -16.56 -15.26
C CYS A 66 -16.95 -15.61 -14.27
N GLN A 67 -16.43 -16.15 -13.18
CA GLN A 67 -15.89 -15.37 -12.05
C GLN A 67 -14.39 -15.12 -12.20
N LYS A 68 -14.01 -13.84 -12.13
CA LYS A 68 -12.61 -13.42 -11.96
C LYS A 68 -12.05 -13.95 -10.64
N CYS A 69 -10.88 -14.56 -10.67
CA CYS A 69 -10.23 -15.12 -9.49
C CYS A 69 -8.75 -14.71 -9.43
N ILE A 70 -8.25 -14.51 -8.21
CA ILE A 70 -6.82 -14.33 -7.93
C ILE A 70 -6.39 -15.35 -6.88
N ARG A 71 -5.36 -16.15 -7.23
CA ARG A 71 -4.68 -17.06 -6.31
C ARG A 71 -3.23 -16.65 -6.14
N THR A 72 -2.83 -16.38 -4.89
CA THR A 72 -1.52 -15.85 -4.55
C THR A 72 -0.50 -16.87 -4.04
N PRO A 73 -0.87 -18.05 -3.51
CA PRO A 73 0.10 -19.02 -3.02
C PRO A 73 1.10 -19.48 -4.08
N ASP A 74 0.69 -19.50 -5.35
CA ASP A 74 1.48 -20.04 -6.46
C ASP A 74 2.28 -18.98 -7.24
N ILE A 75 2.37 -17.73 -6.74
CA ILE A 75 3.08 -16.63 -7.45
C ILE A 75 4.50 -17.05 -7.85
N GLU A 76 5.20 -17.79 -7.01
CA GLU A 76 6.60 -18.20 -7.26
C GLU A 76 6.72 -19.28 -8.34
N ASN A 77 5.64 -20.01 -8.61
CA ASN A 77 5.56 -21.05 -9.64
C ASN A 77 5.15 -20.49 -11.01
N VAL A 78 4.62 -19.27 -11.05
CA VAL A 78 4.22 -18.61 -12.29
C VAL A 78 5.43 -18.46 -13.22
N GLY A 79 5.24 -18.87 -14.47
CA GLY A 79 6.27 -18.87 -15.50
C GLY A 79 7.17 -20.11 -15.51
N LYS A 80 7.25 -20.85 -14.40
CA LYS A 80 8.08 -22.09 -14.26
C LYS A 80 7.31 -23.35 -14.61
N THR A 81 6.00 -23.37 -14.43
CA THR A 81 5.12 -24.48 -14.73
C THR A 81 4.10 -24.12 -15.81
N ALA A 82 3.51 -25.11 -16.45
CA ALA A 82 2.56 -24.92 -17.54
C ALA A 82 1.16 -24.44 -17.07
N ARG A 83 0.80 -24.69 -15.82
CA ARG A 83 -0.58 -24.59 -15.30
C ARG A 83 -0.79 -23.54 -14.20
N HIS A 84 0.27 -22.89 -13.70
CA HIS A 84 0.13 -21.88 -12.65
C HIS A 84 0.05 -20.47 -13.21
N GLY A 85 -1.03 -19.78 -12.84
CA GLY A 85 -1.25 -18.35 -13.05
C GLY A 85 -1.87 -17.72 -11.81
N THR A 86 -1.64 -16.43 -11.59
CA THR A 86 -2.26 -15.72 -10.46
C THR A 86 -3.67 -15.28 -10.77
N TYR A 87 -3.93 -14.80 -11.98
CA TYR A 87 -5.27 -14.48 -12.48
C TYR A 87 -5.79 -15.60 -13.35
N PHE A 88 -7.04 -15.97 -13.14
CA PHE A 88 -7.79 -16.88 -14.02
C PHE A 88 -9.28 -16.62 -13.91
N GLU A 89 -10.02 -17.09 -14.89
CA GLU A 89 -11.48 -17.05 -14.92
C GLU A 89 -12.06 -18.43 -14.58
N MET A 90 -12.96 -18.47 -13.61
CA MET A 90 -13.65 -19.69 -13.20
C MET A 90 -15.08 -19.67 -13.73
N LEU A 91 -15.37 -20.57 -14.67
CA LEU A 91 -16.70 -20.88 -15.12
C LEU A 91 -17.42 -21.71 -14.06
N GLY A 92 -18.64 -21.32 -13.70
CA GLY A 92 -19.40 -22.00 -12.67
C GLY A 92 -20.89 -22.04 -12.95
N ASN A 93 -21.53 -23.17 -12.65
CA ASN A 93 -22.96 -23.31 -12.57
C ASN A 93 -23.35 -23.77 -11.17
N PHE A 94 -24.35 -23.14 -10.61
CA PHE A 94 -24.72 -23.25 -9.21
C PHE A 94 -26.20 -23.59 -9.08
N SER A 95 -26.51 -24.51 -8.13
CA SER A 95 -27.87 -24.83 -7.72
C SER A 95 -28.03 -24.55 -6.23
N PHE A 96 -29.02 -23.74 -5.88
CA PHE A 96 -29.38 -23.45 -4.50
C PHE A 96 -30.66 -24.22 -4.13
N GLY A 97 -30.49 -25.53 -3.85
CA GLY A 97 -31.59 -26.43 -3.49
C GLY A 97 -32.62 -26.62 -4.60
N ASP A 98 -32.19 -26.77 -5.86
CA ASP A 98 -33.02 -27.03 -7.02
C ASP A 98 -32.63 -28.37 -7.66
N TYR A 99 -31.59 -28.41 -8.51
CA TYR A 99 -31.07 -29.66 -9.06
C TYR A 99 -29.85 -30.16 -8.28
N PHE A 100 -29.50 -31.45 -8.50
CA PHE A 100 -28.36 -32.01 -7.79
C PHE A 100 -27.50 -32.90 -8.71
N LYS A 101 -26.99 -34.06 -8.24
CA LYS A 101 -25.97 -34.86 -8.93
C LYS A 101 -26.40 -35.28 -10.34
N HIS A 102 -27.63 -35.75 -10.52
CA HIS A 102 -28.14 -36.29 -11.79
C HIS A 102 -28.02 -35.27 -12.93
N GLU A 103 -28.54 -34.06 -12.71
CA GLU A 103 -28.53 -33.01 -13.72
C GLU A 103 -27.12 -32.45 -13.89
N ALA A 104 -26.38 -32.22 -12.78
CA ALA A 104 -25.04 -31.64 -12.82
C ALA A 104 -24.09 -32.51 -13.64
N THR A 105 -24.06 -33.82 -13.41
CA THR A 105 -23.20 -34.77 -14.16
C THR A 105 -23.64 -34.88 -15.62
N ALA A 106 -24.91 -34.99 -15.88
CA ALA A 106 -25.45 -35.11 -17.23
C ALA A 106 -25.16 -33.86 -18.08
N TRP A 107 -25.33 -32.66 -17.51
CA TRP A 107 -25.05 -31.40 -18.22
C TRP A 107 -23.53 -31.16 -18.40
N ALA A 108 -22.71 -31.55 -17.46
CA ALA A 108 -21.27 -31.46 -17.61
C ALA A 108 -20.77 -32.35 -18.75
N TRP A 109 -21.27 -33.58 -18.83
CA TRP A 109 -20.94 -34.50 -19.93
C TRP A 109 -21.50 -34.04 -21.29
N GLU A 110 -22.75 -33.55 -21.30
CA GLU A 110 -23.37 -32.95 -22.48
C GLU A 110 -22.55 -31.76 -23.02
N PHE A 111 -22.11 -30.89 -22.13
CA PHE A 111 -21.32 -29.73 -22.52
C PHE A 111 -20.03 -30.16 -23.21
N PHE A 112 -19.27 -31.08 -22.61
CA PHE A 112 -18.02 -31.56 -23.20
C PHE A 112 -18.22 -32.33 -24.48
N THR A 113 -19.14 -33.29 -24.51
CA THR A 113 -19.25 -34.23 -25.63
C THR A 113 -20.13 -33.73 -26.78
N LYS A 114 -21.13 -32.87 -26.49
CA LYS A 114 -22.08 -32.37 -27.51
C LYS A 114 -21.83 -30.93 -27.92
N VAL A 115 -21.45 -30.06 -26.98
CA VAL A 115 -21.22 -28.63 -27.28
C VAL A 115 -19.78 -28.37 -27.72
N LEU A 116 -18.81 -28.97 -27.04
CA LEU A 116 -17.40 -28.82 -27.38
C LEU A 116 -16.86 -29.96 -28.28
N GLU A 117 -17.67 -31.01 -28.51
CA GLU A 117 -17.33 -32.18 -29.33
C GLU A 117 -15.99 -32.80 -28.93
N ILE A 118 -15.72 -32.87 -27.63
CA ILE A 118 -14.55 -33.57 -27.08
C ILE A 118 -14.82 -35.08 -27.18
N PRO A 119 -13.92 -35.88 -27.74
CA PRO A 119 -14.07 -37.33 -27.78
C PRO A 119 -14.14 -37.94 -26.39
N GLU A 120 -15.14 -38.76 -26.14
CA GLU A 120 -15.39 -39.40 -24.83
C GLU A 120 -14.20 -40.25 -24.33
N GLU A 121 -13.46 -40.85 -25.27
CA GLU A 121 -12.25 -41.62 -24.99
C GLU A 121 -11.08 -40.81 -24.39
N LEU A 122 -11.13 -39.48 -24.46
CA LEU A 122 -10.13 -38.59 -23.87
C LEU A 122 -10.55 -38.08 -22.48
N LEU A 123 -11.78 -38.37 -22.06
CA LEU A 123 -12.33 -37.91 -20.79
C LEU A 123 -12.29 -39.01 -19.73
N TYR A 124 -11.81 -38.65 -18.55
CA TYR A 124 -11.81 -39.49 -17.34
C TYR A 124 -12.53 -38.76 -16.22
N VAL A 125 -13.17 -39.53 -15.32
CA VAL A 125 -13.95 -38.96 -14.20
C VAL A 125 -13.44 -39.53 -12.89
N SER A 126 -13.17 -38.68 -11.92
CA SER A 126 -12.94 -39.08 -10.55
C SER A 126 -14.18 -38.89 -9.68
N VAL A 127 -14.34 -39.71 -8.67
CA VAL A 127 -15.37 -39.58 -7.64
C VAL A 127 -14.78 -39.83 -6.25
N TYR A 128 -15.40 -39.25 -5.23
CA TYR A 128 -15.03 -39.55 -3.84
C TYR A 128 -15.20 -41.05 -3.51
N LEU A 129 -14.26 -41.58 -2.75
CA LEU A 129 -14.14 -43.03 -2.47
C LEU A 129 -15.45 -43.62 -1.92
N GLU A 130 -16.20 -42.87 -1.09
CA GLU A 130 -17.44 -43.29 -0.44
C GLU A 130 -18.71 -42.83 -1.18
N ASP A 131 -18.60 -42.15 -2.34
CA ASP A 131 -19.75 -41.63 -3.10
C ASP A 131 -20.15 -42.62 -4.21
N ASP A 132 -20.75 -43.75 -3.79
CA ASP A 132 -21.27 -44.80 -4.72
C ASP A 132 -22.42 -44.25 -5.58
N GLU A 133 -23.19 -43.29 -5.06
CA GLU A 133 -24.30 -42.68 -5.81
C GLU A 133 -23.73 -41.92 -7.04
N ALA A 134 -22.70 -41.09 -6.86
CA ALA A 134 -22.07 -40.40 -7.96
C ALA A 134 -21.42 -41.35 -8.99
N TYR A 135 -20.77 -42.40 -8.51
CA TYR A 135 -20.22 -43.44 -9.38
C TYR A 135 -21.31 -44.15 -10.23
N ASP A 136 -22.44 -44.49 -9.61
CA ASP A 136 -23.56 -45.13 -10.30
C ASP A 136 -24.21 -44.18 -11.32
N ILE A 137 -24.39 -42.93 -10.99
CA ILE A 137 -24.93 -41.92 -11.92
C ILE A 137 -23.98 -41.78 -13.13
N TRP A 138 -22.67 -41.61 -12.93
CA TRP A 138 -21.73 -41.49 -14.01
C TRP A 138 -21.71 -42.69 -14.96
N THR A 139 -21.72 -43.93 -14.38
CA THR A 139 -21.57 -45.15 -15.18
C THR A 139 -22.90 -45.65 -15.77
N LYS A 140 -24.04 -45.52 -15.03
CA LYS A 140 -25.31 -46.11 -15.45
C LYS A 140 -26.24 -45.16 -16.14
N GLU A 141 -26.22 -43.84 -15.77
CA GLU A 141 -27.12 -42.83 -16.34
C GLU A 141 -26.41 -41.99 -17.43
N VAL A 142 -25.23 -41.47 -17.11
CA VAL A 142 -24.44 -40.68 -18.06
C VAL A 142 -23.77 -41.57 -19.11
N GLY A 143 -23.38 -42.83 -18.73
CA GLY A 143 -22.82 -43.81 -19.63
C GLY A 143 -21.30 -43.75 -19.76
N VAL A 144 -20.59 -43.16 -18.81
CA VAL A 144 -19.12 -43.14 -18.80
C VAL A 144 -18.60 -44.58 -18.62
N ASP A 145 -17.64 -44.98 -19.47
CA ASP A 145 -17.01 -46.31 -19.38
C ASP A 145 -16.37 -46.50 -17.98
N PRO A 146 -16.66 -47.58 -17.25
CA PRO A 146 -16.06 -47.86 -15.95
C PRO A 146 -14.51 -47.87 -15.95
N SER A 147 -13.86 -48.12 -17.09
CA SER A 147 -12.40 -48.04 -17.23
C SER A 147 -11.86 -46.62 -17.20
N HIS A 148 -12.71 -45.61 -17.44
CA HIS A 148 -12.40 -44.19 -17.35
C HIS A 148 -12.78 -43.59 -15.99
N MET A 149 -13.26 -44.40 -15.05
CA MET A 149 -13.61 -43.96 -13.69
C MET A 149 -12.48 -44.26 -12.70
N VAL A 150 -12.19 -43.30 -11.84
CA VAL A 150 -11.25 -43.45 -10.72
C VAL A 150 -11.88 -42.99 -9.44
N ARG A 151 -11.41 -43.56 -8.31
CA ARG A 151 -11.87 -43.17 -6.99
C ARG A 151 -10.71 -42.60 -6.19
N PHE A 152 -10.91 -41.43 -5.60
CA PHE A 152 -9.91 -40.77 -4.76
C PHE A 152 -10.45 -40.54 -3.34
N GLY A 153 -9.51 -40.31 -2.43
CA GLY A 153 -9.82 -40.04 -1.03
C GLY A 153 -10.31 -38.60 -0.80
N LYS A 154 -10.41 -38.29 0.48
CA LYS A 154 -10.89 -36.96 0.91
C LYS A 154 -9.96 -35.81 0.47
N GLU A 155 -8.69 -36.08 0.29
CA GLU A 155 -7.70 -35.09 -0.09
C GLU A 155 -7.93 -34.53 -1.51
N ASP A 156 -8.47 -35.39 -2.41
CA ASP A 156 -8.68 -35.03 -3.82
C ASP A 156 -10.15 -34.78 -4.14
N ASN A 157 -11.07 -35.66 -3.69
CA ASN A 157 -12.48 -35.61 -4.11
C ASN A 157 -13.47 -35.26 -2.98
N PHE A 158 -13.06 -34.40 -2.04
CA PHE A 158 -13.95 -33.80 -1.05
C PHE A 158 -13.60 -32.35 -0.85
N TRP A 159 -14.49 -31.44 -1.21
CA TRP A 159 -14.26 -30.03 -1.08
C TRP A 159 -14.75 -29.46 0.24
N GLU A 160 -13.86 -28.81 1.00
CA GLU A 160 -14.17 -28.08 2.23
C GLU A 160 -13.25 -26.86 2.39
N HIS A 161 -13.74 -25.80 3.00
CA HIS A 161 -12.96 -24.60 3.29
C HIS A 161 -13.31 -24.05 4.68
N GLY A 162 -12.71 -24.62 5.72
CA GLY A 162 -12.99 -24.28 7.11
C GLY A 162 -14.41 -24.63 7.51
N ALA A 163 -15.06 -23.77 8.31
CA ALA A 163 -16.47 -23.90 8.65
C ALA A 163 -17.35 -23.48 7.48
N GLY A 164 -18.43 -24.22 7.22
CA GLY A 164 -19.39 -23.90 6.19
C GLY A 164 -19.81 -25.08 5.31
N PRO A 165 -20.54 -24.80 4.22
CA PRO A 165 -21.01 -25.81 3.27
C PRO A 165 -19.87 -26.58 2.61
N CYS A 166 -19.97 -27.93 2.53
CA CYS A 166 -18.95 -28.80 1.99
C CYS A 166 -19.56 -30.09 1.44
N GLY A 167 -18.76 -30.90 0.75
CA GLY A 167 -19.23 -32.19 0.24
C GLY A 167 -18.27 -32.91 -0.68
N PRO A 168 -18.58 -34.17 -1.06
CA PRO A 168 -17.82 -34.87 -2.07
C PRO A 168 -17.87 -34.16 -3.42
N CYS A 169 -16.88 -34.43 -4.25
CA CYS A 169 -16.86 -33.88 -5.61
C CYS A 169 -16.51 -34.95 -6.63
N SER A 170 -16.88 -34.68 -7.88
CA SER A 170 -16.44 -35.38 -9.05
C SER A 170 -15.62 -34.44 -9.91
N GLU A 171 -14.50 -34.90 -10.42
CA GLU A 171 -13.65 -34.11 -11.32
C GLU A 171 -13.56 -34.79 -12.68
N ILE A 172 -13.61 -33.94 -13.74
CA ILE A 172 -13.45 -34.41 -15.11
C ILE A 172 -12.05 -34.05 -15.57
N TYR A 173 -11.30 -35.06 -16.01
CA TYR A 173 -9.95 -34.97 -16.50
C TYR A 173 -9.91 -35.17 -18.02
N PHE A 174 -8.96 -34.51 -18.67
CA PHE A 174 -8.67 -34.69 -20.09
C PHE A 174 -7.30 -35.34 -20.26
N ASP A 175 -7.23 -36.44 -21.04
CA ASP A 175 -5.97 -37.09 -21.41
C ASP A 175 -5.35 -36.41 -22.64
N ARG A 176 -4.24 -35.72 -22.44
CA ARG A 176 -3.45 -35.06 -23.48
C ARG A 176 -2.54 -36.03 -24.29
N GLY A 177 -2.63 -37.30 -23.96
CA GLY A 177 -1.87 -38.36 -24.61
C GLY A 177 -0.50 -38.65 -23.96
N PRO A 178 0.09 -39.81 -24.30
CA PRO A 178 1.32 -40.30 -23.67
C PRO A 178 2.53 -39.37 -23.83
N SER A 179 2.58 -38.57 -24.89
CA SER A 179 3.68 -37.62 -25.16
C SER A 179 3.80 -36.53 -24.09
N LYS A 180 2.72 -36.24 -23.34
CA LYS A 180 2.68 -35.24 -22.24
C LYS A 180 2.85 -35.90 -20.87
N GLY A 181 2.98 -37.21 -20.83
CA GLY A 181 3.13 -37.99 -19.61
C GLY A 181 4.56 -38.04 -19.06
N CYS A 182 4.70 -38.56 -17.83
CA CYS A 182 6.00 -38.73 -17.16
C CYS A 182 6.84 -39.91 -17.72
N GLY A 183 6.35 -40.60 -18.75
CA GLY A 183 7.01 -41.78 -19.35
C GLY A 183 6.92 -43.07 -18.50
N SER A 184 6.28 -43.02 -17.32
CA SER A 184 6.04 -44.22 -16.52
C SER A 184 4.93 -45.09 -17.14
N PRO A 185 5.08 -46.44 -17.14
CA PRO A 185 4.00 -47.34 -17.53
C PRO A 185 2.77 -47.25 -16.62
N ASP A 186 2.95 -46.79 -15.39
CA ASP A 186 1.88 -46.59 -14.41
C ASP A 186 1.24 -45.18 -14.45
N CYS A 187 1.51 -44.38 -15.49
CA CYS A 187 0.95 -43.06 -15.67
C CYS A 187 -0.58 -43.14 -15.83
N LYS A 188 -1.31 -42.61 -14.88
CA LYS A 188 -2.78 -42.63 -14.80
C LYS A 188 -3.33 -41.32 -14.23
N VAL A 189 -4.65 -41.18 -14.20
CA VAL A 189 -5.31 -40.03 -13.50
C VAL A 189 -4.84 -39.99 -12.03
N GLY A 190 -4.50 -38.76 -11.59
CA GLY A 190 -3.87 -38.53 -10.27
C GLY A 190 -2.33 -38.52 -10.31
N CYS A 191 -1.72 -38.74 -11.49
CA CYS A 191 -0.28 -38.50 -11.68
C CYS A 191 -0.03 -36.98 -11.78
N GLU A 192 1.02 -36.49 -11.11
CA GLU A 192 1.38 -35.05 -11.13
C GLU A 192 1.93 -34.55 -12.45
N CYS A 193 2.06 -35.41 -13.47
CA CYS A 193 2.51 -35.01 -14.80
C CYS A 193 1.42 -34.27 -15.59
N ASP A 194 1.80 -33.67 -16.74
CA ASP A 194 0.91 -32.86 -17.57
C ASP A 194 0.03 -33.68 -18.54
N ARG A 195 -0.07 -35.02 -18.39
CA ARG A 195 -0.90 -35.87 -19.27
C ARG A 195 -2.39 -35.73 -18.91
N PHE A 196 -2.75 -36.02 -17.66
CA PHE A 196 -4.14 -35.97 -17.22
C PHE A 196 -4.39 -34.66 -16.49
N ILE A 197 -5.09 -33.73 -17.14
CA ILE A 197 -5.39 -32.42 -16.59
C ILE A 197 -6.82 -32.40 -16.07
N GLU A 198 -7.00 -32.09 -14.78
CA GLU A 198 -8.29 -31.72 -14.21
C GLU A 198 -8.81 -30.47 -14.90
N VAL A 199 -9.99 -30.56 -15.51
CA VAL A 199 -10.63 -29.47 -16.24
C VAL A 199 -11.78 -28.89 -15.47
N TRP A 200 -12.63 -29.74 -14.87
CA TRP A 200 -13.86 -29.33 -14.25
C TRP A 200 -14.08 -30.08 -12.95
N ASN A 201 -14.35 -29.35 -11.86
CA ASN A 201 -14.73 -29.89 -10.56
C ASN A 201 -16.21 -29.63 -10.29
N LEU A 202 -16.96 -30.68 -9.98
CA LEU A 202 -18.38 -30.66 -9.61
C LEU A 202 -18.50 -30.99 -8.13
N VAL A 203 -18.76 -30.00 -7.28
CA VAL A 203 -18.90 -30.18 -5.83
C VAL A 203 -20.37 -30.40 -5.47
N PHE A 204 -20.64 -31.51 -4.82
CA PHE A 204 -21.96 -31.91 -4.31
C PHE A 204 -22.08 -31.43 -2.86
N THR A 205 -22.38 -30.15 -2.67
CA THR A 205 -22.46 -29.55 -1.34
C THR A 205 -23.68 -30.07 -0.59
N GLN A 206 -23.47 -31.07 0.21
CA GLN A 206 -24.53 -31.76 0.96
C GLN A 206 -24.32 -31.77 2.48
N PHE A 207 -23.22 -31.22 2.97
CA PHE A 207 -22.90 -31.13 4.39
C PHE A 207 -22.54 -29.71 4.80
N GLU A 208 -22.72 -29.42 6.09
CA GLU A 208 -22.22 -28.25 6.80
C GLU A 208 -21.12 -28.72 7.78
N ASN A 209 -19.94 -28.13 7.68
CA ASN A 209 -18.83 -28.35 8.60
C ASN A 209 -18.84 -27.27 9.68
N ASP A 210 -18.84 -27.62 10.95
CA ASP A 210 -18.80 -26.70 12.09
C ASP A 210 -17.39 -26.08 12.35
N GLY A 211 -16.42 -26.40 11.51
CA GLY A 211 -15.02 -26.00 11.67
C GLY A 211 -14.21 -26.87 12.63
N LYS A 212 -14.83 -27.93 13.17
CA LYS A 212 -14.18 -28.93 14.03
C LYS A 212 -14.25 -30.33 13.43
N ASN A 213 -14.50 -30.43 12.11
CA ASN A 213 -14.69 -31.65 11.34
C ASN A 213 -15.94 -32.47 11.75
N ASN A 214 -16.97 -31.78 12.29
CA ASN A 214 -18.28 -32.42 12.45
C ASN A 214 -19.17 -32.01 11.27
N TYR A 215 -19.70 -33.00 10.56
CA TYR A 215 -20.49 -32.78 9.33
C TYR A 215 -21.97 -33.05 9.61
N THR A 216 -22.80 -32.05 9.37
CA THR A 216 -24.25 -32.15 9.45
C THR A 216 -24.83 -32.07 8.03
N ARG A 217 -25.73 -33.00 7.69
CA ARG A 217 -26.32 -33.01 6.34
C ARG A 217 -27.24 -31.81 6.14
N LEU A 218 -27.06 -31.12 5.04
CA LEU A 218 -27.93 -29.99 4.65
C LEU A 218 -29.34 -30.50 4.29
N ALA A 219 -30.36 -29.73 4.69
CA ALA A 219 -31.75 -30.04 4.33
C ALA A 219 -32.00 -29.92 2.82
N ASN A 220 -31.35 -28.99 2.18
CA ASN A 220 -31.37 -28.76 0.72
C ASN A 220 -29.92 -28.81 0.21
N PRO A 221 -29.50 -29.86 -0.47
CA PRO A 221 -28.17 -29.96 -1.04
C PRO A 221 -28.03 -28.95 -2.21
N ASN A 222 -26.83 -28.50 -2.42
CA ASN A 222 -26.50 -27.49 -3.43
C ASN A 222 -25.47 -28.05 -4.42
N ILE A 223 -25.38 -27.43 -5.60
CA ILE A 223 -24.33 -27.66 -6.57
C ILE A 223 -23.44 -26.43 -6.64
N ASP A 224 -22.14 -26.67 -6.51
CA ASP A 224 -21.06 -25.73 -6.80
C ASP A 224 -20.16 -26.35 -7.85
N THR A 225 -19.89 -25.65 -8.95
CA THR A 225 -18.94 -26.17 -9.93
C THR A 225 -17.88 -25.12 -10.27
N GLY A 226 -16.67 -25.59 -10.59
CA GLY A 226 -15.58 -24.73 -11.00
C GLY A 226 -14.77 -25.33 -12.13
N MET A 227 -14.73 -24.62 -13.26
CA MET A 227 -13.90 -24.95 -14.43
C MET A 227 -13.03 -23.78 -14.80
N GLY A 228 -11.71 -23.96 -14.83
CA GLY A 228 -10.77 -22.94 -15.27
C GLY A 228 -10.93 -22.69 -16.78
N LEU A 229 -11.31 -21.47 -17.18
CA LEU A 229 -11.53 -21.10 -18.58
C LEU A 229 -10.23 -21.23 -19.39
N GLU A 230 -9.09 -20.77 -18.82
CA GLU A 230 -7.79 -20.89 -19.48
C GLU A 230 -7.34 -22.36 -19.64
N ARG A 231 -7.66 -23.24 -18.67
CA ARG A 231 -7.37 -24.67 -18.80
C ARG A 231 -8.20 -25.31 -19.92
N LEU A 232 -9.49 -24.99 -19.98
CA LEU A 232 -10.35 -25.43 -21.06
C LEU A 232 -9.84 -24.92 -22.43
N ALA A 233 -9.42 -23.64 -22.49
CA ALA A 233 -8.88 -23.07 -23.71
C ALA A 233 -7.58 -23.75 -24.16
N CYS A 234 -6.68 -24.13 -23.22
CA CYS A 234 -5.49 -24.91 -23.55
C CYS A 234 -5.83 -26.20 -24.27
N ILE A 235 -6.86 -26.91 -23.82
CA ILE A 235 -7.32 -28.16 -24.44
C ILE A 235 -7.91 -27.91 -25.80
N MET A 236 -8.83 -26.96 -25.92
CA MET A 236 -9.54 -26.68 -27.17
C MET A 236 -8.65 -26.06 -28.25
N GLN A 237 -7.55 -25.42 -27.88
CA GLN A 237 -6.56 -24.82 -28.78
C GLN A 237 -5.34 -25.70 -29.01
N ASP A 238 -5.25 -26.87 -28.32
CA ASP A 238 -4.13 -27.82 -28.39
C ASP A 238 -2.78 -27.14 -28.12
N VAL A 239 -2.70 -26.34 -27.02
CA VAL A 239 -1.48 -25.63 -26.64
C VAL A 239 -0.92 -26.19 -25.33
N ASP A 240 0.41 -25.98 -25.13
CA ASP A 240 1.12 -26.64 -24.04
C ASP A 240 0.88 -26.03 -22.67
N ASN A 241 0.63 -24.72 -22.64
CA ASN A 241 0.45 -23.99 -21.39
C ASN A 241 -0.52 -22.82 -21.57
N LEU A 242 -1.00 -22.29 -20.42
CA LEU A 242 -1.98 -21.19 -20.39
C LEU A 242 -1.47 -19.89 -21.07
N PHE A 243 -0.14 -19.72 -21.22
CA PHE A 243 0.45 -18.54 -21.84
C PHE A 243 0.40 -18.59 -23.36
N GLU A 244 0.06 -19.73 -23.94
CA GLU A 244 -0.10 -19.93 -25.38
C GLU A 244 -1.56 -19.84 -25.85
N VAL A 245 -2.49 -19.69 -24.90
CA VAL A 245 -3.89 -19.43 -25.20
C VAL A 245 -4.03 -18.10 -25.94
N ASP A 246 -4.87 -18.03 -26.96
CA ASP A 246 -5.01 -16.94 -27.93
C ASP A 246 -4.95 -15.53 -27.34
N THR A 247 -5.85 -15.20 -26.41
CA THR A 247 -5.92 -13.87 -25.76
C THR A 247 -4.70 -13.58 -24.88
N VAL A 248 -4.18 -14.60 -24.17
CA VAL A 248 -3.00 -14.48 -23.31
C VAL A 248 -1.74 -14.31 -24.17
N GLN A 249 -1.67 -15.04 -25.28
CA GLN A 249 -0.58 -14.94 -26.23
C GLN A 249 -0.51 -13.57 -26.92
N ASN A 250 -1.64 -12.90 -27.15
CA ASN A 250 -1.65 -11.55 -27.71
C ASN A 250 -1.02 -10.54 -26.73
N ILE A 251 -1.23 -10.68 -25.44
CA ILE A 251 -0.56 -9.86 -24.42
C ILE A 251 0.95 -10.13 -24.43
N MET A 252 1.36 -11.40 -24.48
CA MET A 252 2.78 -11.78 -24.55
C MET A 252 3.44 -11.24 -25.82
N LYS A 253 2.78 -11.31 -26.98
CA LYS A 253 3.29 -10.74 -28.24
C LYS A 253 3.57 -9.25 -28.14
N HIS A 254 2.75 -8.51 -27.42
CA HIS A 254 3.00 -7.09 -27.17
C HIS A 254 4.30 -6.89 -26.35
N ILE A 255 4.50 -7.67 -25.28
CA ILE A 255 5.73 -7.62 -24.48
C ILE A 255 6.96 -8.00 -25.34
N ILE A 256 6.84 -9.04 -26.16
CA ILE A 256 7.86 -9.49 -27.12
C ILE A 256 8.25 -8.34 -28.06
N SER A 257 7.26 -7.60 -28.59
CA SER A 257 7.52 -6.47 -29.50
C SER A 257 8.26 -5.32 -28.81
N ILE A 258 7.99 -5.07 -27.52
CA ILE A 258 8.69 -4.04 -26.74
C ILE A 258 10.13 -4.49 -26.42
N ALA A 259 10.32 -5.75 -26.05
CA ALA A 259 11.62 -6.30 -25.66
C ALA A 259 12.53 -6.64 -26.85
N GLY A 260 11.98 -6.81 -28.05
CA GLY A 260 12.73 -7.20 -29.24
C GLY A 260 13.32 -8.62 -29.17
N ILE A 261 12.65 -9.55 -28.49
CA ILE A 261 13.07 -10.96 -28.31
C ILE A 261 11.98 -11.89 -28.84
N ASN A 262 12.25 -13.18 -28.92
CA ASN A 262 11.25 -14.19 -29.33
C ASN A 262 10.97 -15.14 -28.15
N TYR A 263 9.77 -15.65 -28.10
CA TYR A 263 9.37 -16.72 -27.19
C TYR A 263 9.94 -18.05 -27.69
N HIS A 264 10.41 -18.91 -26.80
CA HIS A 264 11.13 -20.19 -27.06
C HIS A 264 12.61 -20.08 -27.49
N ASP A 265 13.18 -18.89 -27.59
CA ASP A 265 14.61 -18.74 -27.88
C ASP A 265 15.50 -18.98 -26.65
N ASP A 266 15.01 -18.62 -25.44
CA ASP A 266 15.75 -18.71 -24.17
C ASP A 266 14.79 -19.03 -23.02
N ALA A 267 14.98 -20.17 -22.37
CA ALA A 267 14.11 -20.62 -21.29
C ALA A 267 14.00 -19.64 -20.10
N LYS A 268 15.04 -18.85 -19.79
CA LYS A 268 15.00 -17.84 -18.73
C LYS A 268 14.19 -16.62 -19.15
N LYS A 269 14.31 -16.22 -20.41
CA LYS A 269 13.52 -15.13 -20.98
C LYS A 269 12.07 -15.54 -21.11
N ASP A 270 11.77 -16.80 -21.45
CA ASP A 270 10.42 -17.34 -21.48
C ASP A 270 9.72 -17.25 -20.12
N VAL A 271 10.43 -17.60 -19.05
CA VAL A 271 9.91 -17.41 -17.67
C VAL A 271 9.56 -15.94 -17.44
N SER A 272 10.41 -15.01 -17.83
CA SER A 272 10.17 -13.58 -17.66
C SER A 272 8.96 -13.10 -18.47
N LEU A 273 8.82 -13.53 -19.72
CA LEU A 273 7.67 -13.23 -20.57
C LEU A 273 6.37 -13.72 -19.96
N ARG A 274 6.34 -14.96 -19.44
CA ARG A 274 5.18 -15.55 -18.77
C ARG A 274 4.81 -14.79 -17.48
N VAL A 275 5.81 -14.46 -16.64
CA VAL A 275 5.60 -13.71 -15.42
C VAL A 275 5.01 -12.33 -15.70
N ILE A 276 5.56 -11.59 -16.66
CA ILE A 276 5.04 -10.25 -17.02
C ILE A 276 3.60 -10.39 -17.52
N THR A 277 3.33 -11.35 -18.41
CA THR A 277 1.99 -11.58 -18.98
C THR A 277 0.95 -11.90 -17.91
N ASP A 278 1.25 -12.80 -16.98
CA ASP A 278 0.35 -13.14 -15.87
C ASP A 278 0.11 -11.94 -14.96
N HIS A 279 1.18 -11.27 -14.55
CA HIS A 279 1.09 -10.23 -13.55
C HIS A 279 0.42 -8.96 -14.07
N ILE A 280 0.60 -8.61 -15.34
CA ILE A 280 -0.11 -7.45 -15.92
C ILE A 280 -1.62 -7.74 -16.09
N ARG A 281 -2.01 -8.99 -16.40
CA ARG A 281 -3.43 -9.40 -16.37
C ARG A 281 -3.98 -9.22 -14.97
N SER A 282 -3.35 -9.84 -13.97
CA SER A 282 -3.76 -9.76 -12.55
C SER A 282 -3.92 -8.32 -12.07
N THR A 283 -2.92 -7.49 -12.32
CA THR A 283 -2.89 -6.11 -11.82
C THR A 283 -3.89 -5.21 -12.53
N THR A 284 -4.12 -5.40 -13.82
CA THR A 284 -5.15 -4.66 -14.57
C THR A 284 -6.54 -4.91 -13.97
N PHE A 285 -6.91 -6.16 -13.70
CA PHE A 285 -8.20 -6.50 -13.11
C PHE A 285 -8.30 -6.08 -11.64
N MET A 286 -7.23 -6.20 -10.84
CA MET A 286 -7.21 -5.75 -9.46
C MET A 286 -7.43 -4.23 -9.36
N VAL A 287 -6.74 -3.44 -10.18
CA VAL A 287 -6.91 -1.98 -10.20
C VAL A 287 -8.30 -1.61 -10.74
N GLY A 288 -8.78 -2.29 -11.77
CA GLY A 288 -10.13 -2.13 -12.33
C GLY A 288 -11.23 -2.34 -11.27
N ASP A 289 -11.01 -3.23 -10.31
CA ASP A 289 -11.89 -3.51 -9.16
C ASP A 289 -11.59 -2.64 -7.92
N GLY A 290 -10.74 -1.61 -8.04
CA GLY A 290 -10.50 -0.60 -7.00
C GLY A 290 -9.38 -0.92 -6.02
N VAL A 291 -8.54 -1.93 -6.27
CA VAL A 291 -7.37 -2.19 -5.43
C VAL A 291 -6.26 -1.18 -5.76
N LEU A 292 -5.72 -0.54 -4.74
CA LEU A 292 -4.57 0.37 -4.87
C LEU A 292 -3.31 -0.24 -4.25
N PRO A 293 -2.10 0.07 -4.79
CA PRO A 293 -0.85 -0.38 -4.22
C PRO A 293 -0.68 0.10 -2.77
N SER A 294 -0.35 -0.81 -1.85
CA SER A 294 -0.11 -0.46 -0.44
C SER A 294 0.93 -1.40 0.20
N ASN A 295 1.28 -1.14 1.47
CA ASN A 295 2.26 -1.94 2.21
C ASN A 295 1.64 -3.16 2.93
N SER A 296 0.34 -3.36 2.85
CA SER A 296 -0.36 -4.45 3.54
C SER A 296 -1.60 -4.92 2.78
N GLY A 297 -2.09 -6.11 3.13
CA GLY A 297 -3.32 -6.66 2.59
C GLY A 297 -3.31 -6.82 1.08
N ARG A 298 -4.45 -6.60 0.43
CA ARG A 298 -4.61 -6.78 -1.03
C ARG A 298 -3.76 -5.81 -1.87
N GLY A 299 -3.54 -4.61 -1.37
CA GLY A 299 -2.69 -3.62 -2.05
C GLY A 299 -1.20 -4.02 -2.04
N TYR A 300 -0.75 -4.77 -1.03
CA TYR A 300 0.58 -5.38 -1.03
C TYR A 300 0.71 -6.45 -2.12
N VAL A 301 -0.32 -7.28 -2.29
CA VAL A 301 -0.36 -8.28 -3.38
C VAL A 301 -0.23 -7.59 -4.74
N LEU A 302 -1.03 -6.55 -4.99
CA LEU A 302 -0.96 -5.75 -6.22
C LEU A 302 0.45 -5.17 -6.45
N ARG A 303 1.02 -4.55 -5.42
CA ARG A 303 2.38 -3.97 -5.48
C ARG A 303 3.44 -5.03 -5.78
N ARG A 304 3.35 -6.20 -5.14
CA ARG A 304 4.27 -7.32 -5.36
C ARG A 304 4.24 -7.78 -6.82
N LEU A 305 3.04 -7.96 -7.39
CA LEU A 305 2.88 -8.39 -8.79
C LEU A 305 3.45 -7.35 -9.78
N LEU A 306 3.13 -6.05 -9.59
CA LEU A 306 3.64 -4.98 -10.44
C LEU A 306 5.17 -4.89 -10.41
N ARG A 307 5.77 -4.92 -9.20
CA ARG A 307 7.22 -4.82 -9.05
C ARG A 307 7.94 -6.05 -9.60
N ARG A 308 7.35 -7.24 -9.44
CA ARG A 308 7.89 -8.47 -10.01
C ARG A 308 7.85 -8.42 -11.55
N ALA A 309 6.75 -7.97 -12.14
CA ALA A 309 6.64 -7.77 -13.59
C ALA A 309 7.65 -6.75 -14.11
N ALA A 310 7.82 -5.61 -13.45
CA ALA A 310 8.79 -4.58 -13.81
C ALA A 310 10.25 -5.10 -13.76
N ARG A 311 10.59 -5.88 -12.71
CA ARG A 311 11.91 -6.54 -12.62
C ARG A 311 12.14 -7.52 -13.78
N HIS A 312 11.15 -8.36 -14.09
CA HIS A 312 11.27 -9.30 -15.20
C HIS A 312 11.39 -8.58 -16.55
N GLY A 313 10.79 -7.39 -16.70
CA GLY A 313 11.04 -6.50 -17.84
C GLY A 313 12.51 -6.13 -17.98
N ARG A 314 13.16 -5.74 -16.87
CA ARG A 314 14.60 -5.48 -16.85
C ARG A 314 15.45 -6.69 -17.23
N LEU A 315 15.08 -7.88 -16.76
CA LEU A 315 15.80 -9.13 -17.08
C LEU A 315 15.76 -9.47 -18.57
N ILE A 316 14.76 -8.99 -19.30
CA ILE A 316 14.64 -9.18 -20.78
C ILE A 316 15.06 -7.95 -21.57
N GLY A 317 15.65 -6.92 -20.92
CA GLY A 317 16.27 -5.76 -21.58
C GLY A 317 15.35 -4.55 -21.77
N ILE A 318 14.23 -4.48 -21.08
CA ILE A 318 13.35 -3.28 -21.10
C ILE A 318 13.79 -2.31 -20.01
N ASP A 319 14.38 -1.16 -20.40
CA ASP A 319 14.99 -0.18 -19.48
C ASP A 319 14.04 0.97 -19.06
N ARG A 320 12.79 0.92 -19.49
CA ARG A 320 11.79 1.96 -19.26
C ARG A 320 10.50 1.39 -18.65
N PRO A 321 9.67 2.22 -18.00
CA PRO A 321 8.30 1.83 -17.70
C PRO A 321 7.55 1.42 -18.95
N PHE A 322 6.82 0.29 -18.91
CA PHE A 322 6.12 -0.29 -20.06
C PHE A 322 4.81 -1.00 -19.71
N LEU A 323 4.59 -1.31 -18.43
CA LEU A 323 3.43 -2.10 -18.00
C LEU A 323 2.09 -1.42 -18.31
N SER A 324 2.03 -0.08 -18.22
CA SER A 324 0.83 0.68 -18.60
C SER A 324 0.52 0.63 -20.10
N GLU A 325 1.53 0.39 -20.94
CA GLU A 325 1.38 0.19 -22.39
C GLU A 325 0.80 -1.21 -22.67
N VAL A 326 1.33 -2.24 -22.03
CA VAL A 326 0.83 -3.62 -22.14
C VAL A 326 -0.59 -3.76 -21.57
N CYS A 327 -0.95 -2.97 -20.56
CA CYS A 327 -2.30 -2.92 -19.99
C CYS A 327 -3.38 -2.63 -21.05
N ASP A 328 -3.09 -1.83 -22.07
CA ASP A 328 -4.02 -1.56 -23.18
C ASP A 328 -4.44 -2.85 -23.88
N THR A 329 -3.50 -3.76 -24.12
CA THR A 329 -3.80 -5.06 -24.73
C THR A 329 -4.63 -5.95 -23.80
N VAL A 330 -4.35 -5.95 -22.51
CA VAL A 330 -5.19 -6.69 -21.53
C VAL A 330 -6.64 -6.19 -21.57
N ILE A 331 -6.85 -4.87 -21.62
CA ILE A 331 -8.18 -4.27 -21.70
C ILE A 331 -8.86 -4.63 -23.03
N GLU A 332 -8.15 -4.51 -24.14
CA GLU A 332 -8.69 -4.81 -25.48
C GLU A 332 -9.16 -6.27 -25.58
N GLU A 333 -8.37 -7.22 -25.11
CA GLU A 333 -8.70 -8.66 -25.15
C GLU A 333 -9.90 -9.03 -24.26
N ASN A 334 -10.21 -8.19 -23.25
CA ASN A 334 -11.24 -8.47 -22.25
C ASN A 334 -12.47 -7.51 -22.31
N LYS A 335 -12.48 -6.52 -23.20
CA LYS A 335 -13.48 -5.44 -23.25
C LYS A 335 -14.94 -5.91 -23.37
N ASN A 336 -15.17 -7.03 -24.05
CA ASN A 336 -16.54 -7.56 -24.27
C ASN A 336 -17.09 -8.23 -23.01
N ALA A 337 -16.24 -8.95 -22.26
CA ALA A 337 -16.64 -9.61 -21.04
C ALA A 337 -16.62 -8.65 -19.82
N TYR A 338 -15.74 -7.65 -19.85
CA TYR A 338 -15.50 -6.72 -18.76
C TYR A 338 -15.44 -5.26 -19.25
N PRO A 339 -16.59 -4.68 -19.70
CA PRO A 339 -16.63 -3.32 -20.26
C PRO A 339 -16.17 -2.23 -19.28
N ASN A 340 -16.29 -2.49 -17.97
CA ASN A 340 -15.82 -1.59 -16.93
C ASN A 340 -14.30 -1.35 -16.97
N LEU A 341 -13.51 -2.22 -17.58
CA LEU A 341 -12.08 -1.98 -17.79
C LEU A 341 -11.85 -0.84 -18.80
N VAL A 342 -12.69 -0.77 -19.85
CA VAL A 342 -12.62 0.31 -20.84
C VAL A 342 -13.00 1.64 -20.20
N GLU A 343 -14.08 1.65 -19.41
CA GLU A 343 -14.55 2.85 -18.70
C GLU A 343 -13.49 3.42 -17.74
N LYS A 344 -12.66 2.56 -17.17
CA LYS A 344 -11.63 2.92 -16.19
C LYS A 344 -10.20 2.88 -16.77
N GLN A 345 -10.03 2.78 -18.08
CA GLN A 345 -8.73 2.55 -18.73
C GLN A 345 -7.66 3.56 -18.29
N ASP A 346 -7.97 4.86 -18.37
CA ASP A 346 -7.01 5.92 -18.01
C ASP A 346 -6.61 5.84 -16.53
N TYR A 347 -7.57 5.56 -15.66
CA TYR A 347 -7.33 5.36 -14.24
C TYR A 347 -6.41 4.16 -13.97
N ILE A 348 -6.71 2.99 -14.58
CA ILE A 348 -5.92 1.77 -14.43
C ILE A 348 -4.48 2.01 -14.87
N LYS A 349 -4.31 2.61 -16.05
CA LYS A 349 -2.99 2.94 -16.61
C LYS A 349 -2.21 3.89 -15.71
N LYS A 350 -2.86 4.92 -15.17
CA LYS A 350 -2.24 5.89 -14.28
C LYS A 350 -1.72 5.24 -13.00
N VAL A 351 -2.52 4.37 -12.36
CA VAL A 351 -2.10 3.64 -11.15
C VAL A 351 -0.91 2.71 -11.43
N ILE A 352 -0.95 1.95 -12.53
CA ILE A 352 0.13 1.04 -12.93
C ILE A 352 1.42 1.83 -13.22
N SER A 353 1.34 2.88 -14.05
CA SER A 353 2.50 3.71 -14.42
C SER A 353 3.17 4.33 -13.20
N MET A 354 2.40 4.89 -12.27
CA MET A 354 2.95 5.53 -11.07
C MET A 354 3.68 4.54 -10.13
N GLU A 355 3.13 3.35 -9.90
CA GLU A 355 3.81 2.35 -9.07
C GLU A 355 5.06 1.81 -9.78
N GLU A 356 4.99 1.60 -11.11
CA GLU A 356 6.13 1.18 -11.92
C GLU A 356 7.24 2.24 -11.91
N GLU A 357 6.94 3.52 -12.18
CA GLU A 357 7.90 4.63 -12.15
C GLU A 357 8.52 4.82 -10.76
N SER A 358 7.71 4.69 -9.69
CA SER A 358 8.20 4.75 -8.33
C SER A 358 9.19 3.61 -8.04
N PHE A 359 8.92 2.42 -8.56
CA PHE A 359 9.81 1.28 -8.41
C PHE A 359 11.09 1.44 -9.24
N TYR A 360 11.02 1.96 -10.45
CA TYR A 360 12.20 2.24 -11.28
C TYR A 360 13.19 3.22 -10.62
N LYS A 361 12.70 4.17 -9.83
CA LYS A 361 13.57 5.11 -9.06
C LYS A 361 14.34 4.42 -7.93
N THR A 362 13.81 3.33 -7.40
CA THR A 362 14.37 2.64 -6.22
C THR A 362 15.07 1.32 -6.54
N ILE A 363 14.76 0.70 -7.70
CA ILE A 363 15.25 -0.64 -8.04
C ILE A 363 16.77 -0.69 -8.16
N ASP A 364 17.39 0.27 -8.85
CA ASP A 364 18.84 0.26 -9.09
C ASP A 364 19.63 0.42 -7.80
N SER A 365 19.17 1.32 -6.91
CA SER A 365 19.76 1.50 -5.59
C SER A 365 19.55 0.28 -4.69
N GLY A 366 18.34 -0.31 -4.75
CA GLY A 366 18.00 -1.51 -3.99
C GLY A 366 18.79 -2.74 -4.43
N LEU A 367 18.93 -2.95 -5.74
CA LEU A 367 19.72 -4.06 -6.30
C LEU A 367 21.22 -3.91 -6.00
N GLY A 368 21.77 -2.69 -6.12
CA GLY A 368 23.16 -2.42 -5.77
C GLY A 368 23.44 -2.74 -4.31
N LEU A 369 22.56 -2.28 -3.41
CA LEU A 369 22.70 -2.53 -1.98
C LEU A 369 22.51 -4.03 -1.64
N LEU A 370 21.54 -4.71 -2.26
CA LEU A 370 21.33 -6.14 -2.06
C LEU A 370 22.55 -6.95 -2.51
N ASN A 371 23.17 -6.61 -3.65
CA ASN A 371 24.40 -7.27 -4.10
C ASN A 371 25.54 -7.08 -3.12
N GLU A 372 25.75 -5.86 -2.59
CA GLU A 372 26.77 -5.62 -1.55
C GLU A 372 26.48 -6.41 -0.26
N MET A 373 25.22 -6.56 0.13
CA MET A 373 24.82 -7.34 1.30
C MET A 373 25.04 -8.84 1.06
N MET A 374 24.71 -9.36 -0.14
CA MET A 374 24.97 -10.76 -0.52
C MET A 374 26.46 -11.10 -0.52
N GLU A 375 27.32 -10.19 -1.02
CA GLU A 375 28.77 -10.37 -1.00
C GLU A 375 29.36 -10.44 0.42
N LYS A 376 28.72 -9.77 1.38
CA LYS A 376 29.11 -9.75 2.79
C LYS A 376 28.47 -10.85 3.63
N ALA A 377 27.48 -11.56 3.08
CA ALA A 377 26.72 -12.57 3.81
C ALA A 377 27.58 -13.82 4.08
N GLU A 378 27.65 -14.21 5.35
CA GLU A 378 28.36 -15.41 5.78
C GLU A 378 27.46 -16.65 5.65
N GLY A 379 28.04 -17.78 5.22
CA GLY A 379 27.34 -19.05 5.13
C GLY A 379 26.23 -19.13 4.10
N GLY A 380 26.16 -18.18 3.14
CA GLY A 380 25.13 -18.17 2.10
C GLY A 380 23.73 -17.75 2.60
N VAL A 381 23.65 -17.07 3.75
CA VAL A 381 22.40 -16.60 4.33
C VAL A 381 22.42 -15.08 4.46
N LEU A 382 21.49 -14.38 3.81
CA LEU A 382 21.28 -12.95 4.00
C LEU A 382 20.63 -12.71 5.37
N SER A 383 21.18 -11.77 6.16
CA SER A 383 20.65 -11.49 7.50
C SER A 383 19.23 -10.92 7.47
N GLY A 384 18.44 -11.23 8.50
CA GLY A 384 17.07 -10.66 8.64
C GLY A 384 17.09 -9.15 8.84
N GLU A 385 18.15 -8.58 9.44
CA GLU A 385 18.37 -7.15 9.59
C GLU A 385 18.57 -6.45 8.23
N ASP A 386 19.39 -7.02 7.35
CA ASP A 386 19.61 -6.48 6.01
C ASP A 386 18.35 -6.57 5.17
N ALA A 387 17.62 -7.70 5.23
CA ALA A 387 16.36 -7.88 4.54
C ALA A 387 15.29 -6.88 5.06
N PHE A 388 15.22 -6.64 6.37
CA PHE A 388 14.33 -5.65 6.98
C PHE A 388 14.70 -4.23 6.53
N LYS A 389 15.98 -3.87 6.53
CA LYS A 389 16.46 -2.58 6.07
C LYS A 389 16.12 -2.31 4.60
N LEU A 390 16.27 -3.33 3.75
CA LEU A 390 15.86 -3.24 2.33
C LEU A 390 14.38 -2.94 2.19
N GLN A 391 13.52 -3.60 2.97
CA GLN A 391 12.07 -3.39 2.90
C GLN A 391 11.62 -2.08 3.52
N ASP A 392 12.06 -1.79 4.75
CA ASP A 392 11.56 -0.68 5.56
C ASP A 392 12.11 0.67 5.08
N THR A 393 13.42 0.75 4.81
CA THR A 393 14.11 2.00 4.45
C THR A 393 14.10 2.25 2.95
N TYR A 394 14.31 1.20 2.13
CA TYR A 394 14.46 1.35 0.69
C TYR A 394 13.22 0.90 -0.11
N GLY A 395 12.19 0.38 0.58
CA GLY A 395 10.96 -0.07 -0.07
C GLY A 395 11.13 -1.26 -1.00
N PHE A 396 12.21 -2.05 -0.83
CA PHE A 396 12.51 -3.23 -1.64
C PHE A 396 11.86 -4.47 -1.01
N PRO A 397 10.82 -5.06 -1.61
CA PRO A 397 10.00 -6.09 -0.96
C PRO A 397 10.81 -7.33 -0.60
N ILE A 398 10.51 -7.94 0.56
CA ILE A 398 11.15 -9.19 1.01
C ILE A 398 11.01 -10.33 0.01
N ASP A 399 9.85 -10.46 -0.64
CA ASP A 399 9.62 -11.52 -1.64
C ASP A 399 10.57 -11.39 -2.83
N LEU A 400 10.82 -10.16 -3.28
CA LEU A 400 11.77 -9.87 -4.35
C LEU A 400 13.22 -10.12 -3.89
N THR A 401 13.54 -9.76 -2.65
CA THR A 401 14.82 -10.09 -2.01
C THR A 401 15.06 -11.60 -1.98
N LYS A 402 14.06 -12.37 -1.56
CA LYS A 402 14.11 -13.84 -1.51
C LYS A 402 14.33 -14.46 -2.90
N GLU A 403 13.61 -13.97 -3.90
CA GLU A 403 13.73 -14.44 -5.28
C GLU A 403 15.16 -14.24 -5.79
N ILE A 404 15.74 -13.03 -5.63
CA ILE A 404 17.11 -12.71 -6.09
C ILE A 404 18.16 -13.49 -5.31
N VAL A 405 18.00 -13.60 -4.00
CA VAL A 405 18.91 -14.35 -3.13
C VAL A 405 18.91 -15.83 -3.52
N SER A 406 17.72 -16.41 -3.80
CA SER A 406 17.60 -17.81 -4.23
C SER A 406 18.20 -18.07 -5.62
N GLU A 407 18.13 -17.10 -6.56
CA GLU A 407 18.78 -17.17 -7.86
C GLU A 407 20.33 -17.27 -7.74
N ASN A 408 20.88 -16.78 -6.63
CA ASN A 408 22.31 -16.87 -6.28
C ASN A 408 22.64 -18.05 -5.36
N ASN A 409 21.73 -19.03 -5.23
CA ASN A 409 21.86 -20.19 -4.33
C ASN A 409 22.07 -19.83 -2.85
N MET A 410 21.49 -18.72 -2.42
CA MET A 410 21.50 -18.23 -1.05
C MET A 410 20.09 -18.27 -0.44
N THR A 411 19.98 -18.06 0.86
CA THR A 411 18.69 -17.98 1.59
C THR A 411 18.63 -16.71 2.43
N VAL A 412 17.45 -16.39 2.97
CA VAL A 412 17.23 -15.25 3.86
C VAL A 412 16.84 -15.76 5.25
N ASP A 413 17.33 -15.11 6.31
CA ASP A 413 16.85 -15.35 7.68
C ASP A 413 15.47 -14.71 7.87
N GLU A 414 14.43 -15.48 7.48
CA GLU A 414 13.04 -15.04 7.56
C GLU A 414 12.53 -14.94 8.99
N GLU A 415 13.06 -15.70 9.92
CA GLU A 415 12.61 -15.67 11.31
C GLU A 415 12.97 -14.34 11.96
N LYS A 416 14.23 -13.93 11.82
CA LYS A 416 14.69 -12.64 12.32
C LYS A 416 14.01 -11.48 11.61
N PHE A 417 13.80 -11.58 10.29
CA PHE A 417 13.04 -10.58 9.53
C PHE A 417 11.62 -10.39 10.08
N ARG A 418 10.87 -11.49 10.32
CA ARG A 418 9.51 -11.41 10.88
C ARG A 418 9.47 -10.80 12.28
N GLN A 419 10.46 -11.12 13.12
CA GLN A 419 10.61 -10.49 14.44
C GLN A 419 10.73 -8.97 14.33
N LEU A 420 11.63 -8.46 13.48
CA LEU A 420 11.83 -7.03 13.28
C LEU A 420 10.60 -6.31 12.73
N VAL A 421 9.88 -6.94 11.80
CA VAL A 421 8.60 -6.41 11.28
C VAL A 421 7.56 -6.27 12.39
N GLU A 422 7.44 -7.28 13.27
CA GLU A 422 6.46 -7.22 14.38
C GLU A 422 6.89 -6.22 15.46
N GLU A 423 8.18 -6.10 15.76
CA GLU A 423 8.71 -5.06 16.65
C GLU A 423 8.40 -3.66 16.13
N ALA A 424 8.65 -3.39 14.83
CA ALA A 424 8.31 -2.12 14.19
C ALA A 424 6.81 -1.83 14.24
N ARG A 425 5.97 -2.85 14.02
CA ARG A 425 4.51 -2.76 14.12
C ARG A 425 4.03 -2.46 15.54
N LEU A 426 4.61 -3.10 16.54
CA LEU A 426 4.31 -2.85 17.95
C LEU A 426 4.75 -1.45 18.38
N LEU A 427 5.92 -0.99 17.92
CA LEU A 427 6.40 0.36 18.16
C LEU A 427 5.45 1.40 17.55
N ALA A 428 5.02 1.21 16.30
CA ALA A 428 4.04 2.09 15.65
C ALA A 428 2.69 2.10 16.37
N LYS A 429 2.25 0.96 16.92
CA LYS A 429 1.04 0.88 17.76
C LYS A 429 1.20 1.57 19.10
N SER A 430 2.37 1.46 19.74
CA SER A 430 2.64 2.11 21.03
C SER A 430 2.67 3.63 20.92
N VAL A 431 3.24 4.16 19.84
CA VAL A 431 3.22 5.60 19.52
C VAL A 431 1.79 6.11 19.32
N LYS A 432 0.94 5.35 18.61
CA LYS A 432 -0.48 5.66 18.46
C LYS A 432 -1.25 5.56 19.78
N ARG A 433 -0.87 4.65 20.68
CA ARG A 433 -1.51 4.45 21.97
C ARG A 433 -1.15 5.54 22.98
N ASN A 434 0.06 6.08 22.92
CA ASN A 434 0.48 7.21 23.76
C ASN A 434 -0.11 8.55 23.29
N ALA A 435 -0.63 8.62 22.05
CA ALA A 435 -1.38 9.76 21.53
C ALA A 435 -2.90 9.65 21.79
N ALA A 436 -3.40 8.46 22.13
CA ALA A 436 -4.78 8.22 22.55
C ALA A 436 -4.77 8.11 24.08
N ASP A 437 -4.90 9.26 24.75
CA ASP A 437 -4.98 9.40 26.20
C ASP A 437 -5.96 8.42 26.84
N SER A 438 -5.53 7.89 27.98
CA SER A 438 -6.31 7.30 29.08
C SER A 438 -7.80 7.12 28.80
N ASP A 439 -8.10 6.17 27.92
CA ASP A 439 -9.47 5.70 27.74
C ASP A 439 -9.81 4.89 29.01
N TRP A 440 -10.53 5.52 29.95
CA TRP A 440 -10.96 4.86 31.18
C TRP A 440 -11.92 3.67 30.92
N ARG A 441 -12.27 3.36 29.68
CA ARG A 441 -12.76 2.03 29.25
C ARG A 441 -11.86 0.87 29.72
N SER A 442 -10.60 1.15 30.06
CA SER A 442 -9.69 0.16 30.64
C SER A 442 -9.96 -0.21 32.09
N ASN A 443 -10.84 0.50 32.82
CA ASN A 443 -11.10 0.29 34.25
C ASN A 443 -12.20 -0.72 34.55
N GLY A 444 -12.80 -1.37 33.54
CA GLY A 444 -13.68 -2.53 33.75
C GLY A 444 -15.08 -2.25 34.29
N VAL A 445 -15.51 -0.99 34.34
CA VAL A 445 -16.88 -0.63 34.76
C VAL A 445 -17.88 -1.00 33.69
N SER A 446 -18.86 -1.85 34.00
CA SER A 446 -19.92 -2.27 33.07
C SER A 446 -21.20 -1.45 33.31
N PHE A 447 -21.91 -1.11 32.23
CA PHE A 447 -23.18 -0.39 32.23
C PHE A 447 -24.35 -1.24 31.71
N LYS A 448 -24.18 -2.55 31.56
CA LYS A 448 -25.20 -3.48 31.02
C LYS A 448 -26.54 -3.49 31.77
N ASP A 449 -26.54 -3.08 33.04
CA ASP A 449 -27.73 -2.97 33.89
C ASP A 449 -28.44 -1.61 33.74
N ILE A 450 -27.89 -0.68 32.96
CA ILE A 450 -28.44 0.65 32.74
C ILE A 450 -29.09 0.69 31.34
N ALA A 451 -30.26 1.29 31.23
CA ALA A 451 -30.91 1.51 29.95
C ALA A 451 -30.03 2.40 29.04
N ALA A 452 -30.05 2.16 27.74
CA ALA A 452 -29.39 3.01 26.78
C ALA A 452 -29.88 4.46 26.87
N THR A 453 -28.95 5.42 26.85
CA THR A 453 -29.26 6.83 26.90
C THR A 453 -29.99 7.29 25.64
N GLU A 454 -31.12 7.98 25.80
CA GLU A 454 -31.83 8.61 24.68
C GLU A 454 -31.12 9.90 24.26
N PHE A 455 -30.70 9.97 23.00
CA PHE A 455 -30.04 11.16 22.43
C PHE A 455 -31.07 12.11 21.82
N THR A 456 -31.25 13.31 22.38
CA THR A 456 -32.19 14.34 21.91
C THR A 456 -31.51 15.48 21.16
N GLY A 457 -30.18 15.51 21.13
CA GLY A 457 -29.37 16.65 20.67
C GLY A 457 -29.37 16.93 19.18
N TYR A 458 -30.20 16.23 18.38
CA TYR A 458 -30.47 16.64 17.00
C TYR A 458 -31.48 17.79 16.91
N THR A 459 -32.40 17.87 17.90
CA THR A 459 -33.51 18.82 17.90
C THR A 459 -33.54 19.72 19.12
N GLU A 460 -32.92 19.31 20.24
CA GLU A 460 -32.95 20.00 21.52
C GLU A 460 -31.54 20.46 21.92
N ASN A 461 -31.43 21.72 22.33
CA ASN A 461 -30.19 22.26 22.89
C ASN A 461 -30.03 21.92 24.39
N ASN A 462 -31.15 21.81 25.09
CA ASN A 462 -31.23 21.50 26.51
C ASN A 462 -32.21 20.33 26.70
N THR A 463 -31.87 19.41 27.58
CA THR A 463 -32.74 18.25 27.83
C THR A 463 -32.83 18.01 29.35
N ASP A 464 -34.07 17.85 29.84
CA ASP A 464 -34.32 17.39 31.20
C ASP A 464 -33.98 15.89 31.28
N ALA A 465 -33.19 15.52 32.26
CA ALA A 465 -32.66 14.17 32.45
C ALA A 465 -32.62 13.75 33.91
N VAL A 466 -32.33 12.46 34.11
CA VAL A 466 -32.13 11.88 35.44
C VAL A 466 -30.78 11.19 35.49
N VAL A 467 -30.03 11.37 36.58
CA VAL A 467 -28.75 10.70 36.82
C VAL A 467 -28.97 9.21 37.05
N LEU A 468 -28.49 8.35 36.16
CA LEU A 468 -28.64 6.89 36.26
C LEU A 468 -27.41 6.24 36.92
N ALA A 469 -26.21 6.77 36.70
CA ALA A 469 -25.00 6.29 37.35
C ALA A 469 -23.93 7.38 37.44
N LEU A 470 -23.08 7.22 38.41
CA LEU A 470 -21.90 8.03 38.67
C LEU A 470 -20.69 7.10 38.77
N VAL A 471 -19.56 7.52 38.22
CA VAL A 471 -18.29 6.76 38.31
C VAL A 471 -17.18 7.73 38.65
N ALA A 472 -16.48 7.45 39.74
CA ALA A 472 -15.29 8.18 40.16
C ALA A 472 -14.24 7.18 40.64
N ASP A 473 -12.96 7.47 40.45
CA ASP A 473 -11.83 6.59 40.79
C ASP A 473 -11.91 5.18 40.16
N GLY A 474 -12.58 5.05 39.00
CA GLY A 474 -12.75 3.78 38.32
C GLY A 474 -13.82 2.85 38.91
N GLU A 475 -14.64 3.32 39.84
CA GLU A 475 -15.71 2.57 40.49
C GLU A 475 -17.05 3.31 40.43
N ARG A 476 -18.18 2.57 40.44
CA ARG A 476 -19.52 3.16 40.61
C ARG A 476 -19.68 3.73 42.01
N LYS A 477 -20.23 4.92 42.08
CA LYS A 477 -20.54 5.63 43.31
C LYS A 477 -22.02 5.99 43.35
N ASP A 478 -22.60 6.02 44.55
CA ASP A 478 -23.98 6.51 44.75
C ASP A 478 -24.03 8.03 44.74
N PHE A 479 -22.90 8.69 45.04
CA PHE A 479 -22.75 10.14 45.05
C PHE A 479 -21.31 10.58 44.76
N ILE A 480 -21.11 11.81 44.28
CA ILE A 480 -19.83 12.48 44.10
C ILE A 480 -19.87 13.88 44.70
N ASN A 481 -18.70 14.42 45.08
CA ASN A 481 -18.54 15.70 45.80
C ASN A 481 -17.93 16.79 44.90
N ASP A 482 -17.92 18.02 45.44
CA ASP A 482 -17.22 19.13 44.80
C ASP A 482 -15.77 18.81 44.50
N GLY A 483 -15.34 19.14 43.25
CA GLY A 483 -14.00 18.91 42.77
C GLY A 483 -13.72 17.49 42.25
N ASP A 484 -14.67 16.54 42.40
CA ASP A 484 -14.47 15.18 41.87
C ASP A 484 -14.46 15.15 40.36
N ASN A 485 -13.43 14.50 39.80
CA ASN A 485 -13.40 14.10 38.40
C ASN A 485 -14.20 12.81 38.24
N ALA A 486 -15.27 12.87 37.47
CA ALA A 486 -16.21 11.76 37.40
C ALA A 486 -16.78 11.56 35.99
N VAL A 487 -17.60 10.52 35.89
CA VAL A 487 -18.47 10.30 34.73
C VAL A 487 -19.90 10.26 35.22
N VAL A 488 -20.74 11.00 34.54
CA VAL A 488 -22.18 11.04 34.75
C VAL A 488 -22.86 10.32 33.60
N VAL A 489 -23.74 9.35 33.92
CA VAL A 489 -24.60 8.65 32.94
C VAL A 489 -26.02 9.09 33.18
N LEU A 490 -26.72 9.49 32.12
CA LEU A 490 -28.08 10.03 32.16
C LEU A 490 -29.04 9.12 31.35
N ASP A 491 -30.35 9.19 31.69
CA ASP A 491 -31.40 8.54 30.89
C ASP A 491 -31.56 9.21 29.50
N LYS A 492 -31.41 10.54 29.42
CA LYS A 492 -31.47 11.35 28.20
C LYS A 492 -30.33 12.35 28.15
N THR A 493 -29.92 12.74 26.94
CA THR A 493 -28.90 13.76 26.79
C THR A 493 -28.98 14.49 25.44
N SER A 494 -28.68 15.79 25.48
CA SER A 494 -28.47 16.61 24.30
C SER A 494 -27.01 16.59 23.80
N PHE A 495 -26.08 15.99 24.56
CA PHE A 495 -24.66 15.87 24.20
C PHE A 495 -24.42 14.78 23.16
N TYR A 496 -23.79 15.13 22.06
CA TYR A 496 -23.32 14.15 21.06
C TYR A 496 -22.12 13.38 21.61
N ALA A 497 -22.16 12.06 21.55
CA ALA A 497 -21.03 11.22 21.93
C ALA A 497 -20.08 11.02 20.75
N GLU A 498 -18.78 11.01 21.00
CA GLU A 498 -17.74 10.79 20.01
C GLU A 498 -18.06 9.55 19.14
N SER A 499 -18.28 9.78 17.85
CA SER A 499 -18.64 8.75 16.89
C SER A 499 -18.38 9.22 15.46
N GLY A 500 -18.09 8.28 14.54
CA GLY A 500 -17.92 8.58 13.10
C GLY A 500 -16.83 9.61 12.79
N GLY A 501 -15.86 9.79 13.68
CA GLY A 501 -14.79 10.78 13.54
C GLY A 501 -15.15 12.20 13.99
N GLN A 502 -16.40 12.47 14.42
CA GLN A 502 -16.76 13.70 15.10
C GLN A 502 -16.46 13.57 16.60
N VAL A 503 -15.81 14.58 17.18
CA VAL A 503 -15.58 14.65 18.63
C VAL A 503 -16.89 14.75 19.41
N GLY A 504 -16.88 14.25 20.64
CA GLY A 504 -18.00 14.41 21.57
C GLY A 504 -18.13 15.84 22.08
N ASP A 505 -19.34 16.24 22.43
CA ASP A 505 -19.61 17.56 22.96
C ASP A 505 -19.00 17.78 24.36
N CYS A 506 -18.73 19.02 24.62
CA CYS A 506 -18.46 19.58 25.95
C CYS A 506 -19.58 20.56 26.35
N GLY A 507 -19.64 20.93 27.62
CA GLY A 507 -20.64 21.86 28.14
C GLY A 507 -20.89 21.65 29.63
N VAL A 508 -22.12 21.79 30.07
CA VAL A 508 -22.45 21.65 31.50
C VAL A 508 -23.72 20.83 31.74
N ILE A 509 -23.73 20.02 32.78
CA ILE A 509 -24.94 19.39 33.31
C ILE A 509 -25.27 20.10 34.61
N ARG A 510 -26.46 20.74 34.69
CA ARG A 510 -26.94 21.43 35.88
C ARG A 510 -27.77 20.49 36.73
N ILE A 511 -27.47 20.38 38.01
CA ILE A 511 -28.10 19.45 38.94
C ILE A 511 -28.38 20.23 40.26
N GLY A 512 -29.62 20.76 40.41
CA GLY A 512 -29.91 21.69 41.50
C GLY A 512 -29.08 22.97 41.39
N GLU A 513 -28.33 23.29 42.44
CA GLU A 513 -27.38 24.44 42.46
C GLU A 513 -25.98 24.05 41.95
N SER A 514 -25.73 22.76 41.70
CA SER A 514 -24.44 22.26 41.27
C SER A 514 -24.32 22.23 39.75
N VAL A 515 -23.08 22.33 39.25
CA VAL A 515 -22.73 22.28 37.85
C VAL A 515 -21.66 21.20 37.65
N PHE A 516 -21.96 20.23 36.78
CA PHE A 516 -20.98 19.27 36.33
C PHE A 516 -20.43 19.76 35.00
N GLU A 517 -19.16 20.17 34.98
CA GLU A 517 -18.48 20.66 33.77
C GLU A 517 -18.01 19.50 32.91
N VAL A 518 -18.70 19.26 31.77
CA VAL A 518 -18.41 18.18 30.85
C VAL A 518 -17.30 18.60 29.88
N THR A 519 -16.20 17.87 29.91
CA THR A 519 -15.05 18.10 29.02
C THR A 519 -15.05 17.14 27.82
N LYS A 520 -15.67 15.95 27.96
CA LYS A 520 -15.72 14.94 26.90
C LYS A 520 -16.98 14.07 27.05
N THR A 521 -17.61 13.74 25.92
CA THR A 521 -18.74 12.82 25.85
C THR A 521 -18.42 11.65 24.96
N THR A 522 -18.53 10.43 25.48
CA THR A 522 -18.32 9.17 24.74
C THR A 522 -19.51 8.25 24.92
N LYS A 523 -19.56 7.15 24.17
CA LYS A 523 -20.61 6.14 24.23
C LYS A 523 -20.01 4.78 24.49
N ASP A 524 -20.61 4.02 25.38
CA ASP A 524 -20.20 2.65 25.61
C ASP A 524 -20.88 1.67 24.63
N PRO A 525 -20.40 0.42 24.50
CA PRO A 525 -20.98 -0.54 23.56
C PRO A 525 -22.44 -0.90 23.83
N ASP A 526 -22.91 -0.77 25.07
CA ASP A 526 -24.26 -1.09 25.49
C ASP A 526 -25.24 0.10 25.33
N GLY A 527 -24.74 1.25 24.89
CA GLY A 527 -25.54 2.44 24.51
C GLY A 527 -25.61 3.54 25.56
N ALA A 528 -24.92 3.43 26.68
CA ALA A 528 -24.85 4.49 27.68
C ALA A 528 -23.95 5.64 27.24
N TYR A 529 -24.38 6.88 27.40
CA TYR A 529 -23.57 8.07 27.11
C TYR A 529 -22.81 8.47 28.38
N LEU A 530 -21.51 8.61 28.23
CA LEU A 530 -20.55 8.82 29.31
C LEU A 530 -20.07 10.28 29.29
N HIS A 531 -20.63 11.13 30.17
CA HIS A 531 -20.23 12.53 30.28
C HIS A 531 -19.09 12.62 31.29
N GLN A 532 -17.89 12.87 30.79
CA GLN A 532 -16.66 12.98 31.58
C GLN A 532 -16.43 14.44 31.96
N GLY A 533 -16.12 14.70 33.20
CA GLY A 533 -15.93 16.08 33.67
C GLY A 533 -15.68 16.20 35.16
N THR A 534 -15.85 17.41 35.69
CA THR A 534 -15.60 17.77 37.05
C THR A 534 -16.85 18.39 37.68
N LEU A 535 -17.18 17.99 38.89
CA LEU A 535 -18.28 18.58 39.65
C LEU A 535 -17.85 19.89 40.35
N VAL A 536 -18.67 20.92 40.23
CA VAL A 536 -18.51 22.22 40.93
C VAL A 536 -19.79 22.51 41.69
N GLY A 537 -19.70 22.67 43.01
CA GLY A 537 -20.81 22.97 43.91
C GLY A 537 -21.13 21.83 44.88
N ASP A 538 -22.39 21.68 45.28
CA ASP A 538 -22.82 20.64 46.22
C ASP A 538 -22.70 19.24 45.60
N GLY A 539 -22.59 18.21 46.42
CA GLY A 539 -22.54 16.82 45.92
C GLY A 539 -23.82 16.42 45.19
N ILE A 540 -23.66 15.52 44.20
CA ILE A 540 -24.79 14.97 43.44
C ILE A 540 -24.87 13.46 43.62
N LYS A 541 -26.08 12.90 43.47
CA LYS A 541 -26.35 11.47 43.66
C LYS A 541 -27.16 10.87 42.53
N VAL A 542 -27.11 9.55 42.41
CA VAL A 542 -27.98 8.79 41.51
C VAL A 542 -29.45 9.09 41.81
N GLY A 543 -30.24 9.33 40.75
CA GLY A 543 -31.64 9.71 40.81
C GLY A 543 -31.90 11.22 40.84
N ASP A 544 -30.88 12.05 40.91
CA ASP A 544 -31.06 13.51 40.85
C ASP A 544 -31.53 13.95 39.46
N LYS A 545 -32.35 15.00 39.43
CA LYS A 545 -32.77 15.64 38.19
C LYS A 545 -31.67 16.53 37.66
N ALA A 546 -31.41 16.40 36.36
CA ALA A 546 -30.36 17.12 35.67
C ALA A 546 -30.94 17.86 34.44
N VAL A 547 -30.25 18.92 34.04
CA VAL A 547 -30.48 19.59 32.73
C VAL A 547 -29.18 19.63 31.97
N THR A 548 -29.16 19.02 30.81
CA THR A 548 -27.98 19.00 29.92
C THR A 548 -27.95 20.29 29.09
N VAL A 549 -26.78 20.91 29.00
CA VAL A 549 -26.56 22.12 28.19
C VAL A 549 -25.18 21.98 27.51
N TYR A 550 -25.18 21.59 26.27
CA TYR A 550 -23.90 21.54 25.53
C TYR A 550 -23.39 22.93 25.15
N ASN A 551 -22.09 23.07 24.90
CA ASN A 551 -21.50 24.32 24.42
C ASN A 551 -21.92 24.57 22.94
N GLU A 552 -22.85 25.52 22.75
CA GLU A 552 -23.42 25.80 21.42
C GLU A 552 -22.38 26.33 20.45
N GLU A 553 -21.43 27.15 20.88
CA GLU A 553 -20.40 27.72 20.01
C GLU A 553 -19.50 26.62 19.45
N VAL A 554 -19.03 25.69 20.29
CA VAL A 554 -18.22 24.53 19.92
C VAL A 554 -19.01 23.58 19.00
N ARG A 555 -20.28 23.29 19.34
CA ARG A 555 -21.16 22.44 18.53
C ARG A 555 -21.41 23.03 17.15
N GLU A 556 -21.72 24.31 17.03
CA GLU A 556 -21.96 24.95 15.74
C GLU A 556 -20.72 25.00 14.87
N ALA A 557 -19.52 25.22 15.47
CA ALA A 557 -18.25 25.13 14.74
C ALA A 557 -18.00 23.68 14.25
N THR A 558 -18.24 22.70 15.11
CA THR A 558 -18.12 21.27 14.74
C THR A 558 -19.09 20.88 13.62
N LYS A 559 -20.37 21.35 13.68
CA LYS A 559 -21.36 21.12 12.61
C LYS A 559 -20.89 21.68 11.27
N ARG A 560 -20.29 22.88 11.25
CA ARG A 560 -19.74 23.49 10.03
C ARG A 560 -18.63 22.60 9.44
N ASN A 561 -17.67 22.21 10.25
CA ASN A 561 -16.55 21.38 9.82
C ASN A 561 -17.03 19.99 9.35
N HIS A 562 -18.03 19.38 10.03
CA HIS A 562 -18.55 18.07 9.62
C HIS A 562 -19.32 18.14 8.30
N THR A 563 -20.12 19.18 8.11
CA THR A 563 -20.83 19.37 6.83
C THR A 563 -19.82 19.65 5.71
N ALA A 564 -18.75 20.41 5.98
CA ALA A 564 -17.68 20.62 5.01
C ALA A 564 -16.96 19.33 4.62
N ALA A 565 -16.84 18.34 5.53
CA ALA A 565 -16.25 17.04 5.21
C ALA A 565 -17.06 16.29 4.14
N HIS A 566 -18.39 16.32 4.21
CA HIS A 566 -19.28 15.76 3.19
C HIS A 566 -19.13 16.49 1.85
N LEU A 567 -19.10 17.82 1.87
CA LEU A 567 -18.90 18.59 0.63
C LEU A 567 -17.52 18.32 0.03
N LEU A 568 -16.50 18.20 0.87
CA LEU A 568 -15.14 17.85 0.43
C LEU A 568 -15.09 16.47 -0.22
N GLN A 569 -15.70 15.45 0.38
CA GLN A 569 -15.77 14.10 -0.19
C GLN A 569 -16.44 14.12 -1.57
N ALA A 570 -17.56 14.79 -1.70
CA ALA A 570 -18.28 14.90 -2.97
C ALA A 570 -17.42 15.63 -4.03
N ALA A 571 -16.76 16.74 -3.65
CA ALA A 571 -15.88 17.50 -4.56
C ALA A 571 -14.66 16.69 -5.00
N LEU A 572 -14.01 15.97 -4.08
CA LEU A 572 -12.90 15.09 -4.39
C LEU A 572 -13.31 13.99 -5.38
N ARG A 573 -14.48 13.39 -5.20
CA ARG A 573 -15.00 12.37 -6.13
C ARG A 573 -15.33 12.94 -7.50
N GLU A 574 -15.89 14.14 -7.57
CA GLU A 574 -16.22 14.81 -8.84
C GLU A 574 -14.94 15.15 -9.63
N ILE A 575 -13.90 15.63 -8.96
CA ILE A 575 -12.67 16.14 -9.59
C ILE A 575 -11.64 15.04 -9.84
N LEU A 576 -11.42 14.15 -8.85
CA LEU A 576 -10.38 13.12 -8.92
C LEU A 576 -10.92 11.77 -9.41
N GLY A 577 -12.23 11.55 -9.31
CA GLY A 577 -12.89 10.32 -9.76
C GLY A 577 -13.53 9.50 -8.64
N SER A 578 -14.38 8.57 -9.04
CA SER A 578 -15.22 7.74 -8.14
C SER A 578 -14.45 6.79 -7.22
N HIS A 579 -13.13 6.59 -7.44
CA HIS A 579 -12.25 5.78 -6.61
C HIS A 579 -11.93 6.43 -5.27
N VAL A 580 -12.20 7.73 -5.12
CA VAL A 580 -11.99 8.43 -3.85
C VAL A 580 -13.04 7.94 -2.85
N GLU A 581 -12.55 7.33 -1.76
CA GLU A 581 -13.34 6.85 -0.64
C GLU A 581 -12.74 7.36 0.66
N GLN A 582 -13.60 7.64 1.64
CA GLN A 582 -13.13 8.03 2.97
C GLN A 582 -12.39 6.86 3.63
N ALA A 583 -11.14 7.11 4.05
CA ALA A 583 -10.32 6.17 4.82
C ALA A 583 -10.33 6.49 6.32
N GLY A 584 -10.68 7.71 6.69
CA GLY A 584 -10.82 8.18 8.06
C GLY A 584 -11.15 9.66 8.13
N GLN A 585 -11.61 10.12 9.28
CA GLN A 585 -11.81 11.54 9.53
C GLN A 585 -11.63 11.89 11.01
N LEU A 586 -11.37 13.14 11.28
CA LEU A 586 -11.47 13.77 12.60
C LEU A 586 -12.06 15.17 12.41
N VAL A 587 -13.16 15.43 13.12
CA VAL A 587 -13.89 16.69 13.02
C VAL A 587 -14.08 17.26 14.41
N ASN A 588 -13.61 18.48 14.62
CA ASN A 588 -13.79 19.24 15.86
C ASN A 588 -14.20 20.69 15.54
N ASP A 589 -14.23 21.52 16.55
CA ASP A 589 -14.60 22.95 16.45
C ASP A 589 -13.57 23.78 15.66
N SER A 590 -12.30 23.42 15.73
CA SER A 590 -11.21 24.22 15.15
C SER A 590 -10.89 23.83 13.70
N ALA A 591 -11.00 22.54 13.35
CA ALA A 591 -10.62 22.05 12.02
C ALA A 591 -11.32 20.73 11.69
N MET A 592 -11.24 20.35 10.43
CA MET A 592 -11.52 19.00 9.96
C MET A 592 -10.29 18.37 9.34
N ARG A 593 -10.14 17.08 9.54
CA ARG A 593 -9.15 16.23 8.89
C ARG A 593 -9.87 15.12 8.15
N PHE A 594 -9.55 14.97 6.88
CA PHE A 594 -10.18 14.00 6.00
C PHE A 594 -9.12 13.14 5.31
N ASP A 595 -9.11 11.86 5.62
CA ASP A 595 -8.22 10.87 5.02
C ASP A 595 -9.00 10.13 3.91
N PHE A 596 -8.43 10.05 2.72
CA PHE A 596 -9.11 9.48 1.56
C PHE A 596 -8.17 8.66 0.68
N THR A 597 -8.74 7.71 -0.06
CA THR A 597 -7.99 6.87 -0.98
C THR A 597 -7.63 7.66 -2.23
N HIS A 598 -6.34 7.87 -2.45
CA HIS A 598 -5.81 8.41 -3.70
C HIS A 598 -4.33 8.04 -3.84
N PHE A 599 -3.89 7.82 -5.07
CA PHE A 599 -2.59 7.22 -5.40
C PHE A 599 -1.45 8.24 -5.51
N SER A 600 -1.72 9.55 -5.66
CA SER A 600 -0.73 10.62 -5.80
C SER A 600 -1.00 11.82 -4.90
N ALA A 601 0.01 12.67 -4.70
CA ALA A 601 -0.23 14.01 -4.18
C ALA A 601 -1.10 14.79 -5.15
N LEU A 602 -2.02 15.60 -4.62
CA LEU A 602 -2.82 16.48 -5.44
C LEU A 602 -1.96 17.64 -5.97
N THR A 603 -2.18 18.02 -7.21
CA THR A 603 -1.57 19.22 -7.77
C THR A 603 -2.18 20.49 -7.18
N SER A 604 -1.49 21.61 -7.33
CA SER A 604 -2.02 22.91 -6.89
C SER A 604 -3.34 23.27 -7.57
N GLU A 605 -3.48 22.85 -8.84
CA GLU A 605 -4.68 23.06 -9.66
C GLU A 605 -5.84 22.18 -9.16
N GLU A 606 -5.58 20.91 -8.84
CA GLU A 606 -6.58 19.99 -8.28
C GLU A 606 -7.05 20.48 -6.90
N LEU A 607 -6.12 20.90 -6.02
CA LEU A 607 -6.46 21.45 -4.72
C LEU A 607 -7.32 22.72 -4.84
N ALA A 608 -6.95 23.62 -5.74
CA ALA A 608 -7.73 24.84 -6.00
C ALA A 608 -9.12 24.50 -6.58
N ALA A 609 -9.21 23.53 -7.47
CA ALA A 609 -10.49 23.11 -8.05
C ALA A 609 -11.43 22.51 -6.98
N VAL A 610 -10.91 21.63 -6.09
CA VAL A 610 -11.65 21.04 -4.96
C VAL A 610 -12.13 22.14 -4.02
N GLU A 611 -11.24 23.04 -3.59
CA GLU A 611 -11.56 24.14 -2.69
C GLU A 611 -12.63 25.06 -3.29
N ASN A 612 -12.48 25.43 -4.55
CA ASN A 612 -13.45 26.25 -5.28
C ASN A 612 -14.80 25.58 -5.39
N LYS A 613 -14.83 24.27 -5.69
CA LYS A 613 -16.09 23.50 -5.79
C LYS A 613 -16.83 23.45 -4.47
N VAL A 614 -16.14 23.19 -3.36
CA VAL A 614 -16.74 23.23 -2.02
C VAL A 614 -17.32 24.62 -1.73
N ASN A 615 -16.56 25.69 -2.00
CA ASN A 615 -17.01 27.06 -1.77
C ASN A 615 -18.18 27.45 -2.69
N GLU A 616 -18.23 26.96 -3.93
CA GLU A 616 -19.37 27.14 -4.83
C GLU A 616 -20.67 26.59 -4.21
N VAL A 617 -20.61 25.38 -3.64
CA VAL A 617 -21.76 24.76 -2.96
C VAL A 617 -22.12 25.52 -1.68
N ILE A 618 -21.17 25.98 -0.91
CA ILE A 618 -21.39 26.82 0.27
C ILE A 618 -22.15 28.10 -0.11
N LEU A 619 -21.65 28.80 -1.13
CA LEU A 619 -22.22 30.06 -1.61
C LEU A 619 -23.62 29.88 -2.25
N SER A 620 -23.96 28.68 -2.75
CA SER A 620 -25.30 28.38 -3.21
C SER A 620 -26.34 28.32 -2.09
N ALA A 621 -25.87 28.27 -0.82
CA ALA A 621 -26.71 28.19 0.37
C ALA A 621 -27.78 27.09 0.31
N CYS A 622 -27.44 25.92 -0.29
CA CYS A 622 -28.37 24.81 -0.39
C CYS A 622 -28.78 24.27 0.98
N ALA A 623 -30.01 23.75 1.08
CA ALA A 623 -30.50 23.14 2.31
C ALA A 623 -29.71 21.84 2.62
N VAL A 624 -29.42 21.66 3.92
CA VAL A 624 -28.84 20.41 4.43
C VAL A 624 -29.93 19.75 5.28
N SER A 625 -30.39 18.58 4.84
CA SER A 625 -31.45 17.81 5.49
C SER A 625 -30.91 16.48 6.02
N SER A 626 -31.53 16.01 7.08
CA SER A 626 -31.26 14.71 7.67
C SER A 626 -32.55 13.93 7.82
N THR A 627 -32.59 12.69 7.34
CA THR A 627 -33.80 11.86 7.35
C THR A 627 -33.42 10.43 7.73
N GLU A 628 -34.20 9.82 8.62
CA GLU A 628 -34.08 8.39 8.93
C GLU A 628 -34.91 7.57 7.95
N MET A 629 -34.34 6.49 7.42
CA MET A 629 -35.02 5.62 6.46
C MET A 629 -34.41 4.21 6.48
N PRO A 630 -35.12 3.20 5.92
CA PRO A 630 -34.55 1.87 5.72
C PRO A 630 -33.30 1.93 4.84
N ILE A 631 -32.26 1.13 5.20
CA ILE A 631 -30.97 1.10 4.49
C ILE A 631 -31.12 0.82 2.99
N GLU A 632 -32.11 -0.01 2.60
CA GLU A 632 -32.37 -0.35 1.19
C GLU A 632 -32.93 0.85 0.39
N GLU A 633 -33.67 1.74 1.03
CA GLU A 633 -34.12 2.99 0.41
C GLU A 633 -32.97 3.98 0.26
N ALA A 634 -32.14 4.10 1.29
CA ALA A 634 -30.94 4.95 1.25
C ALA A 634 -29.99 4.53 0.12
N LYS A 635 -29.76 3.23 -0.07
CA LYS A 635 -28.96 2.71 -1.20
C LYS A 635 -29.55 3.03 -2.56
N LYS A 636 -30.90 2.94 -2.72
CA LYS A 636 -31.57 3.29 -3.98
C LYS A 636 -31.44 4.77 -4.31
N MET A 637 -31.32 5.64 -3.30
CA MET A 637 -31.05 7.07 -3.47
C MET A 637 -29.60 7.38 -3.80
N GLY A 638 -28.72 6.37 -3.86
CA GLY A 638 -27.29 6.56 -4.10
C GLY A 638 -26.52 7.08 -2.87
N ALA A 639 -27.07 6.92 -1.66
CA ALA A 639 -26.40 7.36 -0.44
C ALA A 639 -25.08 6.61 -0.26
N MET A 640 -23.98 7.36 -0.08
CA MET A 640 -22.66 6.80 0.17
C MET A 640 -22.58 6.25 1.60
N ALA A 641 -22.14 5.00 1.71
CA ALA A 641 -21.90 4.32 2.98
C ALA A 641 -20.39 4.16 3.19
N LEU A 642 -19.91 4.36 4.41
CA LEU A 642 -18.51 4.13 4.75
C LEU A 642 -18.16 2.63 4.64
N PHE A 643 -17.03 2.35 4.03
CA PHE A 643 -16.58 0.98 3.83
C PHE A 643 -16.19 0.33 5.18
N GLY A 644 -16.88 -0.76 5.53
CA GLY A 644 -16.56 -1.55 6.74
C GLY A 644 -17.33 -1.20 8.00
N GLU A 645 -18.23 -0.24 7.98
CA GLU A 645 -19.17 0.00 9.09
C GLU A 645 -20.38 -0.95 9.01
N LYS A 646 -20.86 -1.36 10.18
CA LYS A 646 -22.10 -2.12 10.28
C LYS A 646 -23.24 -1.15 10.52
N TYR A 647 -24.11 -1.02 9.56
CA TYR A 647 -25.33 -0.22 9.67
C TYR A 647 -26.50 -1.09 10.15
N GLY A 648 -27.41 -0.49 10.94
CA GLY A 648 -28.69 -1.10 11.31
C GLY A 648 -29.66 -1.14 10.11
N ASP A 649 -30.85 -1.68 10.35
CA ASP A 649 -31.94 -1.72 9.35
C ASP A 649 -32.44 -0.33 9.00
N VAL A 650 -32.37 0.61 9.94
CA VAL A 650 -32.69 2.04 9.78
C VAL A 650 -31.41 2.84 9.88
N VAL A 651 -31.21 3.75 8.93
CA VAL A 651 -30.03 4.60 8.83
C VAL A 651 -30.41 6.06 8.67
N ARG A 652 -29.53 6.95 9.15
CA ARG A 652 -29.68 8.39 8.98
C ARG A 652 -28.95 8.84 7.73
N VAL A 653 -29.67 9.42 6.76
CA VAL A 653 -29.16 9.98 5.52
C VAL A 653 -29.06 11.49 5.67
N VAL A 654 -27.86 12.04 5.43
CA VAL A 654 -27.60 13.48 5.36
C VAL A 654 -27.46 13.88 3.89
N LYS A 655 -28.25 14.86 3.46
CA LYS A 655 -28.26 15.35 2.09
C LYS A 655 -27.99 16.86 2.08
N ALA A 656 -26.95 17.27 1.33
CA ALA A 656 -26.63 18.68 1.07
C ALA A 656 -26.99 19.04 -0.37
N GLY A 657 -28.17 19.62 -0.57
CA GLY A 657 -28.72 19.86 -1.92
C GLY A 657 -28.81 18.57 -2.73
N GLU A 658 -28.36 18.63 -3.98
CA GLU A 658 -28.16 17.46 -4.86
C GLU A 658 -26.66 17.06 -4.94
N PHE A 659 -25.78 17.74 -4.20
CA PHE A 659 -24.34 17.60 -4.32
C PHE A 659 -23.76 16.46 -3.49
N SER A 660 -24.23 16.28 -2.25
CA SER A 660 -23.80 15.19 -1.38
C SER A 660 -24.98 14.47 -0.75
N THR A 661 -24.93 13.13 -0.73
CA THR A 661 -25.89 12.27 -0.04
C THR A 661 -25.13 11.13 0.64
N GLU A 662 -25.11 11.10 1.98
CA GLU A 662 -24.26 10.18 2.75
C GLU A 662 -24.97 9.61 3.96
N LEU A 663 -24.59 8.39 4.37
CA LEU A 663 -25.02 7.81 5.64
C LEU A 663 -24.18 8.41 6.76
N CYS A 664 -24.80 9.20 7.66
CA CYS A 664 -24.07 9.87 8.72
C CYS A 664 -24.92 10.09 9.97
N GLY A 665 -24.36 9.64 11.13
CA GLY A 665 -24.95 9.89 12.46
C GLY A 665 -24.48 11.18 13.13
N GLY A 666 -23.61 11.96 12.48
CA GLY A 666 -23.05 13.19 13.05
C GLY A 666 -24.01 14.38 13.07
N THR A 667 -23.56 15.49 13.64
CA THR A 667 -24.33 16.74 13.67
C THR A 667 -23.94 17.65 12.51
N HIS A 668 -24.93 18.28 11.87
CA HIS A 668 -24.75 19.10 10.69
C HIS A 668 -25.49 20.43 10.81
N VAL A 669 -25.07 21.41 10.00
CA VAL A 669 -25.85 22.63 9.77
C VAL A 669 -27.11 22.31 8.95
N ASP A 670 -28.11 23.17 8.99
CA ASP A 670 -29.34 23.05 8.20
C ASP A 670 -29.25 23.71 6.80
N ASN A 671 -28.20 24.50 6.58
CA ASN A 671 -27.94 25.24 5.34
C ASN A 671 -26.44 25.37 5.10
N ALA A 672 -25.99 25.05 3.90
CA ALA A 672 -24.58 25.10 3.52
C ALA A 672 -23.96 26.50 3.68
N GLY A 673 -24.74 27.58 3.47
CA GLY A 673 -24.25 28.95 3.66
C GLY A 673 -23.78 29.28 5.08
N LYS A 674 -24.24 28.53 6.10
CA LYS A 674 -23.76 28.66 7.49
C LYS A 674 -22.30 28.25 7.70
N LEU A 675 -21.69 27.54 6.75
CA LEU A 675 -20.27 27.21 6.79
C LEU A 675 -19.39 28.48 6.64
N GLY A 676 -19.90 29.52 6.02
CA GLY A 676 -19.15 30.73 5.67
C GLY A 676 -18.20 30.50 4.50
N LEU A 677 -16.95 30.25 4.77
CA LEU A 677 -15.93 29.85 3.79
C LEU A 677 -15.24 28.55 4.20
N PHE A 678 -14.71 27.84 3.21
CA PHE A 678 -13.90 26.65 3.38
C PHE A 678 -12.49 26.90 2.84
N LYS A 679 -11.46 26.49 3.59
CA LYS A 679 -10.06 26.62 3.18
C LYS A 679 -9.30 25.34 3.46
N ILE A 680 -8.64 24.80 2.46
CA ILE A 680 -7.66 23.72 2.61
C ILE A 680 -6.38 24.33 3.19
N VAL A 681 -5.93 23.80 4.34
CA VAL A 681 -4.72 24.24 5.03
C VAL A 681 -3.52 23.42 4.60
N SER A 682 -3.71 22.10 4.52
CA SER A 682 -2.63 21.18 4.14
C SER A 682 -3.16 19.97 3.37
N GLU A 683 -2.28 19.39 2.55
CA GLU A 683 -2.46 18.09 1.91
C GLU A 683 -1.18 17.27 2.10
N SER A 684 -1.29 16.01 2.56
CA SER A 684 -0.15 15.17 2.88
C SER A 684 -0.45 13.69 2.69
N SER A 685 0.61 12.86 2.68
CA SER A 685 0.47 11.40 2.67
C SER A 685 0.38 10.86 4.10
N VAL A 686 -0.57 9.95 4.35
CA VAL A 686 -0.70 9.23 5.63
C VAL A 686 -0.15 7.82 5.53
N ALA A 687 -0.46 7.19 4.40
CA ALA A 687 -0.01 5.85 4.06
C ALA A 687 0.03 5.72 2.53
N SER A 688 0.61 4.62 2.04
CA SER A 688 0.56 4.34 0.61
C SER A 688 -0.89 4.22 0.14
N GLY A 689 -1.25 5.02 -0.86
CA GLY A 689 -2.61 5.07 -1.40
C GLY A 689 -3.63 5.82 -0.52
N VAL A 690 -3.20 6.50 0.54
CA VAL A 690 -4.07 7.31 1.40
C VAL A 690 -3.50 8.71 1.56
N ARG A 691 -4.30 9.70 1.17
CA ARG A 691 -3.99 11.12 1.30
C ARG A 691 -4.82 11.74 2.41
N ARG A 692 -4.33 12.81 2.99
CA ARG A 692 -4.96 13.59 4.05
C ARG A 692 -5.13 15.03 3.63
N ILE A 693 -6.32 15.57 3.78
CA ILE A 693 -6.58 17.00 3.72
C ILE A 693 -6.94 17.48 5.13
N GLU A 694 -6.33 18.58 5.55
CA GLU A 694 -6.75 19.36 6.69
C GLU A 694 -7.34 20.66 6.21
N ALA A 695 -8.51 21.02 6.74
CA ALA A 695 -9.25 22.20 6.31
C ALA A 695 -10.00 22.86 7.47
N VAL A 696 -10.35 24.11 7.27
CA VAL A 696 -11.08 24.95 8.23
C VAL A 696 -12.27 25.62 7.58
N THR A 697 -13.26 25.97 8.42
CA THR A 697 -14.48 26.69 8.01
C THR A 697 -14.74 27.94 8.84
N GLY A 698 -15.58 28.85 8.36
CA GLY A 698 -16.07 30.00 9.10
C GLY A 698 -14.95 30.85 9.71
N ASN A 699 -14.99 31.03 11.04
CA ASN A 699 -13.99 31.82 11.76
C ASN A 699 -12.58 31.27 11.62
N GLY A 700 -12.41 29.93 11.52
CA GLY A 700 -11.09 29.33 11.28
C GLY A 700 -10.43 29.81 9.99
N VAL A 701 -11.21 30.11 8.96
CA VAL A 701 -10.68 30.69 7.70
C VAL A 701 -10.19 32.13 7.94
N VAL A 702 -10.93 32.92 8.72
CA VAL A 702 -10.53 34.30 9.07
C VAL A 702 -9.23 34.29 9.86
N GLU A 703 -9.10 33.41 10.84
CA GLU A 703 -7.90 33.25 11.66
C GLU A 703 -6.71 32.79 10.82
N TYR A 704 -6.94 31.84 9.91
CA TYR A 704 -5.90 31.38 8.98
C TYR A 704 -5.40 32.51 8.07
N ILE A 705 -6.29 33.32 7.51
CA ILE A 705 -5.93 34.50 6.71
C ILE A 705 -5.16 35.52 7.57
N ALA A 706 -5.59 35.77 8.80
CA ALA A 706 -4.89 36.68 9.72
C ALA A 706 -3.47 36.18 10.03
N SER A 707 -3.30 34.88 10.24
CA SER A 707 -1.97 34.27 10.46
C SER A 707 -1.04 34.42 9.25
N LEU A 708 -1.56 34.19 8.04
CA LEU A 708 -0.82 34.41 6.79
C LEU A 708 -0.41 35.89 6.62
N ASN A 709 -1.33 36.81 6.86
CA ASN A 709 -1.04 38.22 6.78
C ASN A 709 0.05 38.65 7.79
N SER A 710 -0.01 38.10 9.01
CA SER A 710 1.01 38.34 10.04
C SER A 710 2.37 37.77 9.62
N LEU A 711 2.41 36.58 9.04
CA LEU A 711 3.63 35.97 8.51
C LEU A 711 4.26 36.84 7.42
N ILE A 712 3.45 37.27 6.46
CA ILE A 712 3.86 38.14 5.36
C ILE A 712 4.42 39.49 5.90
N ALA A 713 3.70 40.13 6.85
CA ALA A 713 4.11 41.36 7.46
C ALA A 713 5.43 41.21 8.24
N ASN A 714 5.56 40.15 9.05
CA ASN A 714 6.78 39.86 9.81
C ASN A 714 7.98 39.58 8.87
N THR A 715 7.75 38.83 7.79
CA THR A 715 8.78 38.56 6.77
C THR A 715 9.22 39.85 6.07
N ALA A 716 8.28 40.69 5.68
CA ALA A 716 8.59 42.02 5.09
C ALA A 716 9.38 42.90 6.05
N LYS A 717 9.02 42.91 7.32
CA LYS A 717 9.75 43.63 8.38
C LYS A 717 11.17 43.10 8.55
N ALA A 718 11.36 41.80 8.58
CA ALA A 718 12.68 41.13 8.67
C ALA A 718 13.56 41.53 7.48
N MET A 719 12.98 41.66 6.28
CA MET A 719 13.64 42.10 5.06
C MET A 719 13.74 43.65 4.94
N LYS A 720 13.35 44.40 5.98
CA LYS A 720 13.35 45.86 6.04
C LYS A 720 12.58 46.53 4.87
N LEU A 721 11.43 45.92 4.51
CA LEU A 721 10.53 46.49 3.51
C LEU A 721 9.44 47.36 4.13
N GLY A 722 9.16 48.48 3.54
CA GLY A 722 8.02 49.34 3.88
C GLY A 722 6.71 48.93 3.18
N ASN A 723 6.80 48.15 2.12
CA ASN A 723 5.64 47.68 1.33
C ASN A 723 5.73 46.16 1.10
N VAL A 724 4.74 45.44 1.56
CA VAL A 724 4.65 43.98 1.42
C VAL A 724 4.60 43.51 -0.04
N ASN A 725 4.09 44.31 -0.95
CA ASN A 725 4.03 43.99 -2.38
C ASN A 725 5.41 43.88 -3.04
N GLU A 726 6.47 44.34 -2.36
CA GLU A 726 7.85 44.24 -2.83
C GLU A 726 8.57 42.97 -2.33
N LEU A 727 7.89 42.14 -1.53
CA LEU A 727 8.48 40.98 -0.83
C LEU A 727 9.14 40.01 -1.82
N GLU A 728 8.41 39.59 -2.85
CA GLU A 728 8.92 38.71 -3.89
C GLU A 728 10.15 39.23 -4.59
N ARG A 729 10.06 40.52 -5.06
CA ARG A 729 11.19 41.18 -5.73
C ARG A 729 12.42 41.26 -4.85
N LYS A 730 12.24 41.58 -3.55
CA LYS A 730 13.35 41.64 -2.59
C LYS A 730 13.94 40.27 -2.30
N ALA A 731 13.11 39.25 -2.14
CA ALA A 731 13.58 37.86 -1.91
C ALA A 731 14.44 37.36 -3.07
N VAL A 732 14.00 37.58 -4.32
CA VAL A 732 14.77 37.25 -5.53
C VAL A 732 16.09 38.03 -5.57
N ALA A 733 16.06 39.35 -5.26
CA ALA A 733 17.27 40.16 -5.25
C ALA A 733 18.26 39.72 -4.19
N MET A 734 17.81 39.36 -2.98
CA MET A 734 18.66 38.85 -1.90
C MET A 734 19.30 37.48 -2.24
N ALA A 735 18.53 36.60 -2.88
CA ALA A 735 19.06 35.31 -3.34
C ALA A 735 20.16 35.52 -4.42
N ALA A 736 19.97 36.46 -5.33
CA ALA A 736 20.96 36.81 -6.35
C ALA A 736 22.23 37.45 -5.70
N GLU A 737 22.05 38.38 -4.76
CA GLU A 737 23.13 38.99 -4.01
C GLU A 737 23.95 37.97 -3.19
N LEU A 738 23.27 37.04 -2.51
CA LEU A 738 23.94 35.96 -1.78
C LEU A 738 24.84 35.16 -2.71
N LYS A 739 24.32 34.72 -3.86
CA LYS A 739 25.08 33.96 -4.85
C LYS A 739 26.26 34.77 -5.43
N GLU A 740 26.12 36.07 -5.58
CA GLU A 740 27.21 36.95 -6.02
C GLU A 740 28.28 37.03 -4.93
N LYS A 741 27.89 37.22 -3.66
CA LYS A 741 28.82 37.24 -2.52
C LYS A 741 29.56 35.92 -2.32
N GLU A 742 28.91 34.80 -2.50
CA GLU A 742 29.58 33.48 -2.46
C GLU A 742 30.67 33.39 -3.55
N ARG A 743 30.39 33.88 -4.77
CA ARG A 743 31.40 33.93 -5.85
C ARG A 743 32.53 34.86 -5.55
N GLU A 744 32.26 36.05 -4.97
CA GLU A 744 33.26 37.04 -4.58
C GLU A 744 34.18 36.45 -3.48
N ILE A 745 33.60 35.79 -2.48
CA ILE A 745 34.35 35.11 -1.41
C ILE A 745 35.24 34.00 -2.01
N ALA A 746 34.72 33.18 -2.91
CA ALA A 746 35.50 32.14 -3.56
C ALA A 746 36.67 32.75 -4.39
N ALA A 747 36.42 33.82 -5.12
CA ALA A 747 37.44 34.51 -5.89
C ALA A 747 38.53 35.16 -5.00
N LEU A 748 38.12 35.81 -3.90
CA LEU A 748 39.06 36.42 -2.93
C LEU A 748 39.89 35.34 -2.20
N SER A 749 39.25 34.19 -1.84
CA SER A 749 39.96 33.05 -1.26
C SER A 749 41.00 32.47 -2.22
N ALA A 750 40.64 32.36 -3.53
CA ALA A 750 41.61 31.93 -4.54
C ALA A 750 42.79 32.92 -4.68
N GLN A 751 42.51 34.22 -4.73
CA GLN A 751 43.58 35.26 -4.78
C GLN A 751 44.47 35.22 -3.54
N LEU A 752 43.91 35.02 -2.35
CA LEU A 752 44.67 34.92 -1.11
C LEU A 752 45.59 33.72 -1.13
N THR A 753 45.09 32.60 -1.66
CA THR A 753 45.86 31.35 -1.85
C THR A 753 46.98 31.57 -2.86
N ASP A 754 46.73 32.33 -3.95
CA ASP A 754 47.76 32.68 -4.94
C ASP A 754 48.88 33.54 -4.35
N LEU A 755 48.54 34.58 -3.61
CA LEU A 755 49.52 35.43 -2.94
C LEU A 755 50.36 34.67 -1.91
N LYS A 756 49.76 33.82 -1.11
CA LYS A 756 50.44 32.95 -0.13
C LYS A 756 51.35 31.92 -0.81
N SER A 757 51.00 31.43 -2.00
CA SER A 757 51.76 30.42 -2.73
C SER A 757 53.03 30.95 -3.39
N ALA A 758 53.07 32.23 -3.76
CA ALA A 758 54.22 32.81 -4.44
C ALA A 758 55.53 32.79 -3.61
N ASP A 759 55.40 32.90 -2.28
CA ASP A 759 56.54 32.85 -1.36
C ASP A 759 56.96 31.41 -0.99
N ILE A 760 56.03 30.46 -1.12
CA ILE A 760 56.22 29.08 -0.63
C ILE A 760 57.10 28.22 -1.54
N PHE A 761 57.11 28.54 -2.87
CA PHE A 761 57.80 27.72 -3.88
C PHE A 761 59.22 28.25 -4.22
N SER A 762 59.77 29.16 -3.46
CA SER A 762 61.02 29.90 -3.76
C SER A 762 62.38 29.22 -3.51
N ALA A 763 62.44 28.04 -2.93
CA ALA A 763 63.68 27.33 -2.61
C ALA A 763 63.59 25.80 -2.84
N PRO A 764 63.56 25.33 -4.07
CA PRO A 764 63.54 23.87 -4.35
C PRO A 764 64.97 23.28 -4.07
N GLU A 765 64.96 22.13 -3.36
CA GLU A 765 66.18 21.32 -3.15
C GLU A 765 66.28 20.28 -4.26
N GLN A 766 67.43 20.16 -4.92
CA GLN A 766 67.63 19.16 -5.95
C GLN A 766 68.00 17.78 -5.33
N ILE A 767 67.19 16.78 -5.51
CA ILE A 767 67.44 15.41 -5.04
C ILE A 767 67.44 14.46 -6.24
N GLY A 768 68.62 14.09 -6.70
CA GLY A 768 68.75 13.26 -7.90
C GLY A 768 68.02 13.87 -9.11
N ALA A 769 67.05 13.16 -9.66
CA ALA A 769 66.28 13.59 -10.82
C ALA A 769 65.04 14.45 -10.47
N VAL A 770 64.78 14.73 -9.19
CA VAL A 770 63.59 15.48 -8.76
C VAL A 770 63.92 16.75 -7.98
N LYS A 771 63.04 17.74 -8.04
CA LYS A 771 63.07 18.95 -7.24
C LYS A 771 62.11 18.82 -6.07
N LEU A 772 62.64 18.80 -4.85
CA LEU A 772 61.87 18.76 -3.60
C LEU A 772 61.57 20.22 -3.16
N ILE A 773 60.29 20.49 -2.95
CA ILE A 773 59.79 21.71 -2.32
C ILE A 773 59.20 21.34 -0.98
N ILE A 774 59.72 21.88 0.11
CA ILE A 774 59.17 21.75 1.44
C ILE A 774 58.54 23.10 1.82
N ALA A 775 57.24 23.06 2.07
CA ALA A 775 56.44 24.24 2.32
C ALA A 775 55.69 24.17 3.66
N ARG A 776 55.57 25.33 4.31
CA ARG A 776 54.74 25.47 5.51
C ARG A 776 53.64 26.52 5.22
N ALA A 777 52.43 26.16 5.60
CA ALA A 777 51.25 27.01 5.47
C ALA A 777 50.48 27.04 6.80
N GLU A 778 49.63 28.05 7.00
CA GLU A 778 48.82 28.18 8.21
C GLU A 778 47.37 28.47 7.81
N ASP A 779 46.41 27.87 8.59
CA ASP A 779 45.00 28.16 8.53
C ASP A 779 44.39 28.07 7.12
N MET A 780 44.76 27.04 6.35
CA MET A 780 44.21 26.73 5.04
C MET A 780 43.17 25.59 5.11
N SER A 781 42.14 25.68 4.26
CA SER A 781 41.20 24.58 4.08
C SER A 781 41.81 23.39 3.33
N ALA A 782 41.22 22.22 3.42
CA ALA A 782 41.68 21.03 2.70
C ALA A 782 41.69 21.26 1.17
N ASP A 783 40.75 22.04 0.64
CA ASP A 783 40.70 22.36 -0.79
C ASP A 783 41.77 23.37 -1.20
N ASP A 784 42.09 24.33 -0.34
CA ASP A 784 43.23 25.25 -0.57
C ASP A 784 44.57 24.50 -0.58
N ILE A 785 44.77 23.54 0.32
CA ILE A 785 45.97 22.69 0.37
C ILE A 785 46.08 21.83 -0.90
N ARG A 786 44.95 21.32 -1.40
CA ARG A 786 44.93 20.57 -2.65
C ARG A 786 45.27 21.46 -3.86
N SER A 787 44.74 22.66 -3.90
CA SER A 787 45.04 23.67 -4.92
C SER A 787 46.55 24.04 -4.92
N LEU A 788 47.15 24.18 -3.72
CA LEU A 788 48.59 24.37 -3.58
C LEU A 788 49.40 23.19 -4.14
N GLY A 789 48.95 21.96 -3.90
CA GLY A 789 49.59 20.75 -4.43
C GLY A 789 49.56 20.70 -5.96
N ASP A 790 48.42 21.13 -6.57
CA ASP A 790 48.33 21.24 -8.03
C ASP A 790 49.24 22.31 -8.60
N LYS A 791 49.30 23.48 -7.96
CA LYS A 791 50.24 24.57 -8.35
C LYS A 791 51.70 24.13 -8.20
N ALA A 792 52.05 23.35 -7.19
CA ALA A 792 53.40 22.79 -7.08
C ALA A 792 53.74 21.90 -8.27
N LYS A 793 52.79 21.10 -8.78
CA LYS A 793 52.98 20.30 -10.01
C LYS A 793 53.17 21.14 -11.27
N GLU A 794 52.57 22.31 -11.31
CA GLU A 794 52.76 23.26 -12.42
C GLU A 794 54.17 23.87 -12.50
N GLN A 795 54.93 23.83 -11.39
CA GLN A 795 56.33 24.27 -11.39
C GLN A 795 57.29 23.35 -12.17
N GLY A 796 56.86 22.10 -12.45
CA GLY A 796 57.59 21.16 -13.26
C GLY A 796 57.14 19.70 -13.03
N ASP A 797 57.25 18.90 -14.09
CA ASP A 797 56.92 17.47 -13.99
C ASP A 797 57.89 16.69 -13.05
N ASP A 798 59.06 17.24 -12.74
CA ASP A 798 60.10 16.70 -11.85
C ASP A 798 59.98 17.16 -10.36
N VAL A 799 58.87 17.84 -10.00
CA VAL A 799 58.66 18.40 -8.67
C VAL A 799 58.00 17.38 -7.73
N VAL A 800 58.51 17.30 -6.48
CA VAL A 800 57.89 16.69 -5.32
C VAL A 800 57.67 17.80 -4.27
N ALA A 801 56.43 18.13 -3.96
CA ALA A 801 56.10 19.12 -2.94
C ALA A 801 55.57 18.45 -1.70
N VAL A 802 56.13 18.79 -0.53
CA VAL A 802 55.65 18.39 0.79
C VAL A 802 55.18 19.63 1.52
N ILE A 803 53.90 19.77 1.72
CA ILE A 803 53.25 20.95 2.28
C ILE A 803 52.65 20.60 3.64
N ALA A 804 53.16 21.22 4.70
CA ALA A 804 52.64 21.11 6.05
C ALA A 804 51.75 22.33 6.36
N CYS A 805 50.46 22.12 6.63
CA CYS A 805 49.53 23.20 6.99
C CYS A 805 49.07 23.02 8.44
N VAL A 806 49.40 23.98 9.29
CA VAL A 806 48.97 24.02 10.69
C VAL A 806 47.60 24.73 10.77
N ASN A 807 46.64 24.13 11.44
CA ASN A 807 45.40 24.77 11.79
C ASN A 807 45.48 25.21 13.26
N ASN A 808 45.67 26.51 13.46
CA ASN A 808 45.86 27.12 14.77
C ASN A 808 44.60 27.05 15.65
N GLU A 809 43.41 27.11 15.07
CA GLU A 809 42.14 26.99 15.80
C GLU A 809 41.89 25.58 16.34
N LYS A 810 42.26 24.53 15.58
CA LYS A 810 42.01 23.13 15.94
C LYS A 810 43.22 22.47 16.62
N GLY A 811 44.38 23.13 16.69
CA GLY A 811 45.58 22.54 17.25
C GLY A 811 46.04 21.28 16.51
N SER A 812 45.86 21.19 15.21
CA SER A 812 46.17 20.04 14.36
C SER A 812 46.89 20.49 13.08
N ALA A 813 47.54 19.58 12.40
CA ALA A 813 48.14 19.87 11.10
C ALA A 813 47.75 18.85 10.04
N ASN A 814 47.71 19.29 8.80
CA ASN A 814 47.55 18.46 7.61
C ASN A 814 48.88 18.50 6.82
N ILE A 815 49.30 17.36 6.35
CA ILE A 815 50.48 17.22 5.49
C ILE A 815 49.98 16.77 4.12
N ALA A 816 50.25 17.51 3.06
CA ALA A 816 49.98 17.12 1.69
C ALA A 816 51.29 16.87 0.93
N VAL A 817 51.26 15.89 0.06
CA VAL A 817 52.35 15.59 -0.85
C VAL A 817 51.81 15.56 -2.29
N ALA A 818 52.46 16.30 -3.16
CA ALA A 818 52.14 16.34 -4.60
C ALA A 818 53.40 15.94 -5.39
N CYS A 819 53.26 15.05 -6.35
CA CYS A 819 54.34 14.59 -7.21
C CYS A 819 53.99 14.84 -8.69
N GLY A 820 54.87 15.50 -9.42
CA GLY A 820 54.80 15.65 -10.85
C GLY A 820 54.95 14.30 -11.60
N LYS A 821 54.59 14.24 -12.85
CA LYS A 821 54.61 13.00 -13.65
C LYS A 821 55.98 12.37 -13.79
N ALA A 822 57.05 13.21 -14.02
CA ALA A 822 58.42 12.73 -14.13
C ALA A 822 58.98 12.30 -12.77
N ALA A 823 58.58 12.96 -11.65
CA ALA A 823 58.92 12.55 -10.33
C ALA A 823 58.34 11.18 -9.95
N VAL A 824 57.06 10.94 -10.30
CA VAL A 824 56.43 9.61 -10.15
C VAL A 824 57.12 8.56 -10.98
N ALA A 825 57.50 8.85 -12.22
CA ALA A 825 58.25 7.93 -13.08
C ALA A 825 59.65 7.62 -12.54
N ALA A 826 60.29 8.57 -11.82
CA ALA A 826 61.57 8.39 -11.14
C ALA A 826 61.50 7.58 -9.83
N GLY A 827 60.29 7.21 -9.38
CA GLY A 827 60.03 6.37 -8.23
C GLY A 827 59.40 7.09 -7.02
N ALA A 828 59.16 8.40 -7.09
CA ALA A 828 58.46 9.14 -6.06
C ALA A 828 56.97 8.70 -5.98
N ASN A 829 56.45 8.54 -4.75
CA ASN A 829 55.04 8.16 -4.51
C ASN A 829 54.48 9.00 -3.36
N ALA A 830 53.56 9.91 -3.72
CA ALA A 830 53.00 10.83 -2.74
C ALA A 830 52.31 10.11 -1.54
N GLY A 831 51.62 9.01 -1.79
CA GLY A 831 50.97 8.21 -0.74
C GLY A 831 51.97 7.56 0.24
N ALA A 832 53.13 7.12 -0.27
CA ALA A 832 54.20 6.55 0.56
C ALA A 832 54.94 7.65 1.34
N ILE A 833 55.26 8.76 0.67
CA ILE A 833 55.96 9.91 1.29
C ILE A 833 55.11 10.51 2.41
N VAL A 834 53.83 10.83 2.14
CA VAL A 834 52.93 11.43 3.13
C VAL A 834 52.75 10.54 4.35
N ARG A 835 52.64 9.21 4.14
CA ARG A 835 52.53 8.26 5.24
C ARG A 835 53.79 8.22 6.11
N ALA A 836 54.96 8.17 5.50
CA ALA A 836 56.21 8.15 6.22
C ALA A 836 56.44 9.45 7.01
N VAL A 837 56.17 10.62 6.43
CA VAL A 837 56.26 11.93 7.09
C VAL A 837 55.25 12.05 8.23
N ALA A 838 53.98 11.68 7.97
CA ALA A 838 52.94 11.78 8.99
C ALA A 838 53.15 10.85 10.18
N GLN A 839 53.74 9.66 10.00
CA GLN A 839 54.09 8.74 11.10
C GLN A 839 55.07 9.35 12.07
N LEU A 840 56.03 10.14 11.60
CA LEU A 840 57.03 10.84 12.46
C LEU A 840 56.32 11.89 13.34
N ALA A 841 55.23 12.48 12.87
CA ALA A 841 54.42 13.44 13.60
C ALA A 841 53.17 12.80 14.27
N GLY A 842 53.20 11.50 14.55
CA GLY A 842 52.09 10.78 15.24
C GLY A 842 50.78 10.71 14.47
N GLY A 843 50.82 10.87 13.14
CA GLY A 843 49.69 10.86 12.23
C GLY A 843 49.64 9.64 11.34
N ASN A 844 48.60 9.58 10.49
CA ASN A 844 48.47 8.56 9.46
C ASN A 844 47.69 9.12 8.27
N GLY A 845 47.91 8.58 7.08
CA GLY A 845 47.22 8.98 5.88
C GLY A 845 47.73 8.24 4.64
N GLY A 846 47.29 8.66 3.49
CA GLY A 846 47.67 8.05 2.21
C GLY A 846 46.93 8.71 1.06
N GLY A 847 47.08 8.21 -0.14
CA GLY A 847 46.47 8.70 -1.33
C GLY A 847 47.06 8.07 -2.59
N LYS A 848 46.84 8.71 -3.70
CA LYS A 848 47.36 8.30 -5.01
C LYS A 848 48.87 8.61 -5.13
N PRO A 849 49.57 7.99 -6.10
CA PRO A 849 51.02 8.27 -6.31
C PRO A 849 51.33 9.72 -6.66
N ASP A 850 50.40 10.46 -7.26
CA ASP A 850 50.54 11.85 -7.70
C ASP A 850 50.12 12.88 -6.66
N PHE A 851 49.20 12.50 -5.72
CA PHE A 851 48.73 13.37 -4.64
C PHE A 851 48.17 12.56 -3.46
N ALA A 852 48.59 12.98 -2.24
CA ALA A 852 48.14 12.34 -1.01
C ALA A 852 48.12 13.33 0.15
N MET A 853 47.24 13.08 1.14
CA MET A 853 47.14 13.89 2.36
C MET A 853 47.12 13.00 3.61
N ALA A 854 47.64 13.54 4.70
CA ALA A 854 47.65 12.92 6.02
C ALA A 854 47.44 13.96 7.11
N GLY A 855 46.80 13.56 8.22
CA GLY A 855 46.78 14.39 9.42
C GLY A 855 47.98 14.13 10.29
N ALA A 856 48.54 15.18 10.96
CA ALA A 856 49.54 15.11 11.99
C ALA A 856 48.93 15.50 13.35
N LYS A 857 49.20 14.68 14.38
CA LYS A 857 48.61 14.86 15.73
C LYS A 857 49.56 15.53 16.69
N ASP A 858 50.89 15.40 16.47
CA ASP A 858 51.94 15.95 17.32
C ASP A 858 52.61 17.13 16.61
N LEU A 859 52.13 18.34 16.90
CA LEU A 859 52.64 19.58 16.29
C LEU A 859 54.10 19.87 16.70
N SER A 860 54.57 19.37 17.87
CA SER A 860 55.93 19.59 18.32
C SER A 860 56.97 18.84 17.47
N LYS A 861 56.55 17.80 16.77
CA LYS A 861 57.37 16.99 15.87
C LYS A 861 57.16 17.27 14.40
N LEU A 862 56.26 18.20 14.08
CA LEU A 862 55.88 18.48 12.69
C LEU A 862 57.07 18.99 11.87
N ASP A 863 57.90 19.89 12.44
CA ASP A 863 59.05 20.47 11.75
C ASP A 863 60.09 19.41 11.45
N ASP A 864 60.40 18.56 12.42
CA ASP A 864 61.34 17.44 12.26
C ASP A 864 60.83 16.41 11.24
N ALA A 865 59.54 16.12 11.28
CA ALA A 865 58.92 15.20 10.34
C ALA A 865 58.97 15.71 8.90
N VAL A 866 58.70 16.99 8.71
CA VAL A 866 58.75 17.63 7.38
C VAL A 866 60.19 17.76 6.88
N ALA A 867 61.12 18.07 7.73
CA ALA A 867 62.58 18.10 7.41
C ALA A 867 63.08 16.70 6.98
N ALA A 868 62.57 15.63 7.56
CA ALA A 868 62.92 14.26 7.18
C ALA A 868 62.45 13.88 5.76
N ALA A 869 61.56 14.68 5.14
CA ALA A 869 61.05 14.43 3.80
C ALA A 869 62.13 14.33 2.74
N SER A 870 63.23 15.12 2.87
CA SER A 870 64.38 15.06 1.95
C SER A 870 65.01 13.65 1.92
N GLY A 871 65.25 13.08 3.10
CA GLY A 871 65.83 11.74 3.24
C GLY A 871 64.84 10.64 2.77
N ILE A 872 63.55 10.82 3.03
CA ILE A 872 62.50 9.87 2.61
C ILE A 872 62.37 9.85 1.08
N VAL A 873 62.35 11.02 0.45
CA VAL A 873 62.29 11.15 -1.02
C VAL A 873 63.54 10.58 -1.66
N ALA A 874 64.74 10.93 -1.15
CA ALA A 874 66.01 10.38 -1.64
C ALA A 874 66.09 8.85 -1.59
N GLY A 875 65.51 8.24 -0.55
CA GLY A 875 65.46 6.76 -0.40
C GLY A 875 64.47 6.04 -1.34
N MET A 876 63.55 6.78 -1.98
CA MET A 876 62.57 6.22 -2.92
C MET A 876 62.98 6.36 -4.39
N LEU A 877 63.85 7.29 -4.71
CA LEU A 877 64.33 7.49 -6.08
C LEU A 877 65.27 6.37 -6.51
N LYS A 878 65.08 5.90 -7.74
CA LYS A 878 65.88 4.82 -8.33
C LYS A 878 67.19 5.32 -8.93
#